data_51f75e9225d03f10e6af3d812e9f4505
#
_entry.id   51f75e9225d03f10e6af3d812e9f4505
#
_cell.length_a   1.000
_cell.length_b   1.000
_cell.length_c   1.000
_cell.angle_alpha   90.00
_cell.angle_beta   90.00
_cell.angle_gamma   90.00
#
_symmetry.space_group_name_H-M   'P 1'
#
loop_
_entity.id
_entity.type
_entity.pdbx_description
1 polymer ?
#
loop_
_entity_poly.entity_id
_entity_poly.type
_entity_poly.pdbx_seq_one_letter_code
_entity_poly.pdbx_strand_id
1 'polypeptide(L)'
;MKLRFLIIIGVLVAVSLATPEHSYAYIGPGAGFAFLSSFIFIIGAVLFAFLLILTLPFRLLFQVIKRKKKHGAPLIDRLIILGLDGLDPELAVKFMDEGKLPNLNALRTEGYFSPLLTTNPPISPVAWSSFMTGTNPGKHNIFDFLRRDPKTYLPALSSAEINTTVRTLRLGPIKLPIGKPVIKMLRKSIPFWKILGEHGIFSIILKVPITFPPEKFKGLLLSGLCTPDLKGSQGTFAYYTTKEPGGEELTSGYYLHLKDSGPVYQTEIAGPPNPKQAGTELKIPLQITVNPEEKSAVLKYSGEEITLREGVLSRWINLTFKAGPRTKIKGIAQFFLKSTSAEFELYLSPVQIDPEKPALPVSHPLIYSIYLSKLFDQFATLGLPQDTWALNEGVLTDDGFLQQTYQVHEKLEEIFFHSISRVKKGMVCCVFDTTDVIQHEFWRYTTDNHPALKKSETPKPKVIENLYCRMDELVGRVREKLSDRDMLMICSDHGFKLFSRGVNVNTWLFKNGYLYLKDNLTTGGEWFKDVDWSRTRAYAFGLNGIYINRKGREKYGIVEDGEVEALKAELTEKLSGLKDEEEGGGAGITTLYDTKKIYTGPYIENAPDLIIGFYPGWRHSWESVSGKVEHDVFIDNDKAWSADHCIDHRYVPGVFFSSRKIISERPAIWDIAPTALHLFGVKPPVHMDGRILEIKNKD
;
A
#
# COMPACT_ATOMS: atom_id res chain seq x y z
N MET A 1 10.88 8.07 -35.49
CA MET A 1 11.01 9.33 -34.71
C MET A 1 12.41 9.50 -34.10
N LYS A 2 13.02 8.49 -33.50
CA LYS A 2 14.37 8.59 -32.85
C LYS A 2 15.52 8.94 -33.83
N LEU A 3 15.48 8.46 -35.06
CA LEU A 3 16.54 8.75 -36.06
C LEU A 3 16.51 10.22 -36.52
N ARG A 4 15.32 10.83 -36.68
CA ARG A 4 15.19 12.26 -37.01
C ARG A 4 15.67 13.18 -35.90
N PHE A 5 15.47 12.78 -34.64
CA PHE A 5 15.95 13.54 -33.48
C PHE A 5 17.47 13.52 -33.35
N LEU A 6 18.11 12.39 -33.63
CA LEU A 6 19.57 12.25 -33.67
C LEU A 6 20.21 13.03 -34.83
N ILE A 7 19.54 13.07 -35.98
CA ILE A 7 20.01 13.89 -37.12
C ILE A 7 19.88 15.38 -36.80
N ILE A 8 18.83 15.84 -36.14
CA ILE A 8 18.64 17.22 -35.70
C ILE A 8 19.71 17.62 -34.67
N ILE A 9 20.04 16.78 -33.71
CA ILE A 9 21.11 17.05 -32.74
C ILE A 9 22.47 17.08 -33.45
N GLY A 10 22.73 16.17 -34.38
CA GLY A 10 23.98 16.16 -35.16
C GLY A 10 24.14 17.41 -36.03
N VAL A 11 23.05 17.89 -36.62
CA VAL A 11 23.05 19.16 -37.42
C VAL A 11 23.22 20.37 -36.51
N LEU A 12 22.58 20.44 -35.34
CA LEU A 12 22.74 21.54 -34.38
C LEU A 12 24.16 21.61 -33.81
N VAL A 13 24.80 20.48 -33.55
CA VAL A 13 26.21 20.42 -33.13
C VAL A 13 27.15 20.84 -34.28
N ALA A 14 26.87 20.41 -35.52
CA ALA A 14 27.66 20.83 -36.70
C ALA A 14 27.51 22.33 -37.01
N VAL A 15 26.32 22.90 -36.85
CA VAL A 15 26.06 24.34 -37.04
C VAL A 15 26.73 25.17 -35.94
N SER A 16 26.76 24.72 -34.68
CA SER A 16 27.43 25.44 -33.59
C SER A 16 28.97 25.38 -33.69
N LEU A 17 29.53 24.43 -34.47
CA LEU A 17 30.95 24.31 -34.74
C LEU A 17 31.38 25.10 -36.00
N ALA A 18 30.41 25.55 -36.83
CA ALA A 18 30.66 26.21 -38.12
C ALA A 18 30.57 27.73 -38.11
N THR A 19 30.28 28.37 -36.98
CA THR A 19 30.27 29.86 -36.89
C THR A 19 31.49 30.37 -36.14
N PRO A 20 32.54 30.90 -36.84
CA PRO A 20 33.66 31.53 -36.17
C PRO A 20 33.30 32.98 -35.81
N GLU A 21 32.95 33.23 -34.54
CA GLU A 21 33.03 34.57 -34.00
C GLU A 21 34.45 34.83 -33.48
N HIS A 22 35.16 35.75 -34.14
CA HIS A 22 36.46 36.28 -33.71
C HIS A 22 36.27 37.20 -32.52
N SER A 23 36.37 36.67 -31.30
CA SER A 23 36.57 37.49 -30.12
C SER A 23 38.00 37.23 -29.58
N TYR A 24 38.85 38.25 -29.67
CA TYR A 24 40.16 38.24 -29.03
C TYR A 24 40.00 38.41 -27.51
N ALA A 25 39.97 37.30 -26.79
CA ALA A 25 40.05 37.28 -25.35
C ALA A 25 41.41 36.72 -24.94
N TYR A 26 42.15 37.44 -24.11
CA TYR A 26 43.41 37.03 -23.52
C TYR A 26 43.19 35.78 -22.63
N ILE A 27 43.68 34.65 -23.09
CA ILE A 27 43.55 33.36 -22.36
C ILE A 27 44.77 33.23 -21.44
N GLY A 28 44.59 33.48 -20.15
CA GLY A 28 45.58 33.16 -19.12
C GLY A 28 45.77 31.62 -18.93
N PRO A 29 46.88 31.15 -18.38
CA PRO A 29 47.25 29.72 -18.29
C PRO A 29 46.19 28.83 -17.59
N GLY A 30 45.35 29.38 -16.71
CA GLY A 30 44.30 28.66 -16.04
C GLY A 30 43.06 28.32 -16.89
N ALA A 31 42.79 29.14 -17.91
CA ALA A 31 41.65 28.94 -18.82
C ALA A 31 41.94 27.83 -19.85
N GLY A 32 43.21 27.66 -20.25
CA GLY A 32 43.63 26.54 -21.10
C GLY A 32 43.41 25.15 -20.46
N PHE A 33 43.64 25.04 -19.15
CA PHE A 33 43.42 23.78 -18.43
C PHE A 33 41.91 23.46 -18.28
N ALA A 34 41.06 24.47 -18.06
CA ALA A 34 39.62 24.30 -18.01
C ALA A 34 39.03 23.92 -19.38
N PHE A 35 39.58 24.46 -20.47
CA PHE A 35 39.16 24.10 -21.83
C PHE A 35 39.58 22.68 -22.20
N LEU A 36 40.81 22.29 -21.84
CA LEU A 36 41.28 20.92 -22.09
C LEU A 36 40.53 19.85 -21.32
N SER A 37 40.19 20.10 -20.06
CA SER A 37 39.39 19.21 -19.25
C SER A 37 37.95 19.05 -19.76
N SER A 38 37.32 20.16 -20.20
CA SER A 38 35.98 20.15 -20.81
C SER A 38 35.99 19.41 -22.16
N PHE A 39 37.06 19.59 -22.97
CA PHE A 39 37.22 18.89 -24.25
C PHE A 39 37.40 17.38 -24.08
N ILE A 40 38.21 16.95 -23.10
CA ILE A 40 38.37 15.55 -22.74
C ILE A 40 37.05 14.92 -22.25
N PHE A 41 36.25 15.68 -21.48
CA PHE A 41 34.95 15.24 -21.02
C PHE A 41 33.95 15.08 -22.17
N ILE A 42 33.93 15.99 -23.15
CA ILE A 42 33.09 15.92 -24.34
C ILE A 42 33.52 14.73 -25.22
N ILE A 43 34.83 14.55 -25.46
CA ILE A 43 35.36 13.41 -26.23
C ILE A 43 35.00 12.09 -25.50
N GLY A 44 35.18 12.03 -24.17
CA GLY A 44 34.78 10.88 -23.36
C GLY A 44 33.28 10.57 -23.44
N ALA A 45 32.42 11.57 -23.42
CA ALA A 45 30.99 11.44 -23.57
C ALA A 45 30.58 10.96 -24.97
N VAL A 46 31.22 11.50 -26.02
CA VAL A 46 31.01 11.08 -27.41
C VAL A 46 31.49 9.64 -27.65
N LEU A 47 32.69 9.29 -27.16
CA LEU A 47 33.19 7.91 -27.19
C LEU A 47 32.31 6.94 -26.44
N PHE A 48 31.81 7.32 -25.26
CA PHE A 48 30.88 6.51 -24.49
C PHE A 48 29.54 6.35 -25.20
N ALA A 49 28.99 7.40 -25.80
CA ALA A 49 27.79 7.34 -26.63
C ALA A 49 27.98 6.45 -27.87
N PHE A 50 29.16 6.54 -28.52
CA PHE A 50 29.52 5.68 -29.64
C PHE A 50 29.65 4.21 -29.23
N LEU A 51 30.28 3.93 -28.10
CA LEU A 51 30.36 2.59 -27.50
C LEU A 51 28.97 2.02 -27.15
N LEU A 52 28.06 2.85 -26.64
CA LEU A 52 26.67 2.48 -26.39
C LEU A 52 25.93 2.11 -27.69
N ILE A 53 26.14 2.89 -28.77
CA ILE A 53 25.55 2.65 -30.10
C ILE A 53 26.16 1.38 -30.71
N LEU A 54 27.47 1.20 -30.63
CA LEU A 54 28.18 0.03 -31.15
C LEU A 54 27.77 -1.27 -30.44
N THR A 55 27.49 -1.19 -29.13
CA THR A 55 27.04 -2.33 -28.33
C THR A 55 25.51 -2.60 -28.46
N LEU A 56 24.76 -1.67 -29.04
CA LEU A 56 23.31 -1.79 -29.20
C LEU A 56 22.89 -3.01 -30.02
N PRO A 57 23.47 -3.31 -31.22
CA PRO A 57 23.11 -4.49 -31.99
C PRO A 57 23.47 -5.79 -31.27
N PHE A 58 24.60 -5.82 -30.55
CA PHE A 58 24.98 -6.98 -29.72
C PHE A 58 24.04 -7.17 -28.52
N ARG A 59 23.63 -6.08 -27.86
CA ARG A 59 22.61 -6.14 -26.80
C ARG A 59 21.26 -6.59 -27.31
N LEU A 60 20.83 -6.11 -28.49
CA LEU A 60 19.60 -6.55 -29.13
C LEU A 60 19.71 -8.03 -29.58
N LEU A 61 20.83 -8.43 -30.17
CA LEU A 61 21.09 -9.82 -30.52
C LEU A 61 21.12 -10.73 -29.28
N PHE A 62 21.77 -10.32 -28.19
CA PHE A 62 21.75 -11.03 -26.91
C PHE A 62 20.35 -11.13 -26.30
N GLN A 63 19.51 -10.10 -26.46
CA GLN A 63 18.12 -10.15 -26.02
C GLN A 63 17.27 -11.10 -26.88
N VAL A 64 17.55 -11.20 -28.18
CA VAL A 64 16.91 -12.15 -29.09
C VAL A 64 17.40 -13.58 -28.85
N ILE A 65 18.69 -13.75 -28.53
CA ILE A 65 19.33 -15.05 -28.26
C ILE A 65 19.00 -15.56 -26.86
N LYS A 66 18.61 -14.70 -25.90
CA LYS A 66 18.09 -15.16 -24.62
C LYS A 66 16.85 -16.03 -24.89
N ARG A 67 17.07 -17.33 -25.05
CA ARG A 67 16.02 -18.32 -25.30
C ARG A 67 14.92 -18.14 -24.28
N LYS A 68 13.71 -17.83 -24.76
CA LYS A 68 12.51 -17.95 -23.93
C LYS A 68 12.49 -19.38 -23.38
N LYS A 69 12.26 -19.54 -22.09
CA LYS A 69 12.01 -20.86 -21.54
C LYS A 69 10.79 -21.45 -22.30
N LYS A 70 10.91 -22.70 -22.75
CA LYS A 70 9.81 -23.39 -23.43
C LYS A 70 8.67 -23.64 -22.41
N HIS A 71 7.46 -23.53 -22.85
CA HIS A 71 6.26 -23.90 -22.10
C HIS A 71 5.39 -24.82 -22.97
N GLY A 72 4.45 -25.52 -22.34
CA GLY A 72 3.45 -26.34 -23.03
C GLY A 72 2.45 -25.48 -23.85
N ALA A 73 1.49 -26.11 -24.48
CA ALA A 73 0.41 -25.41 -25.15
C ALA A 73 -0.45 -24.67 -24.11
N PRO A 74 -0.74 -23.35 -24.30
CA PRO A 74 -1.59 -22.62 -23.40
C PRO A 74 -3.06 -23.05 -23.55
N LEU A 75 -3.76 -23.20 -22.43
CA LEU A 75 -5.19 -23.52 -22.39
C LEU A 75 -6.08 -22.30 -22.69
N ILE A 76 -5.52 -21.10 -22.52
CA ILE A 76 -6.18 -19.82 -22.75
C ILE A 76 -5.27 -18.87 -23.52
N ASP A 77 -5.84 -17.86 -24.17
CA ASP A 77 -5.07 -16.78 -24.80
C ASP A 77 -4.85 -15.62 -23.81
N ARG A 78 -5.86 -15.29 -23.00
CA ARG A 78 -5.79 -14.20 -22.05
C ARG A 78 -6.40 -14.56 -20.70
N LEU A 79 -5.73 -14.19 -19.62
CA LEU A 79 -6.23 -14.25 -18.25
C LEU A 79 -6.47 -12.82 -17.73
N ILE A 80 -7.67 -12.55 -17.24
CA ILE A 80 -7.99 -11.34 -16.50
C ILE A 80 -8.19 -11.76 -15.04
N ILE A 81 -7.42 -11.18 -14.13
CA ILE A 81 -7.61 -11.36 -12.68
C ILE A 81 -8.08 -10.03 -12.12
N LEU A 82 -9.28 -10.02 -11.56
CA LEU A 82 -9.87 -8.91 -10.86
C LEU A 82 -9.84 -9.20 -9.36
N GLY A 83 -8.98 -8.50 -8.64
CA GLY A 83 -8.93 -8.50 -7.19
C GLY A 83 -9.90 -7.45 -6.65
N LEU A 84 -10.82 -7.85 -5.79
CA LEU A 84 -11.72 -6.98 -5.04
C LEU A 84 -11.36 -7.18 -3.56
N ASP A 85 -10.44 -6.34 -3.06
CA ASP A 85 -9.87 -6.47 -1.72
C ASP A 85 -10.98 -6.50 -0.67
N GLY A 86 -10.97 -7.50 0.19
CA GLY A 86 -11.93 -7.63 1.27
C GLY A 86 -13.38 -7.93 0.88
N LEU A 87 -13.70 -8.30 -0.38
CA LEU A 87 -15.08 -8.63 -0.76
C LEU A 87 -15.60 -9.83 0.05
N ASP A 88 -16.60 -9.58 0.90
CA ASP A 88 -17.12 -10.59 1.83
C ASP A 88 -18.07 -11.58 1.13
N PRO A 89 -17.87 -12.91 1.28
CA PRO A 89 -18.68 -13.93 0.62
C PRO A 89 -20.12 -13.99 1.14
N GLU A 90 -20.38 -13.70 2.42
CA GLU A 90 -21.74 -13.76 2.99
C GLU A 90 -22.59 -12.60 2.42
N LEU A 91 -22.02 -11.38 2.36
CA LEU A 91 -22.68 -10.24 1.73
C LEU A 91 -22.87 -10.45 0.22
N ALA A 92 -21.84 -11.01 -0.45
CA ALA A 92 -21.94 -11.32 -1.88
C ALA A 92 -23.09 -12.30 -2.16
N VAL A 93 -23.20 -13.40 -1.40
CA VAL A 93 -24.28 -14.38 -1.52
C VAL A 93 -25.63 -13.72 -1.23
N LYS A 94 -25.74 -13.00 -0.12
CA LYS A 94 -26.97 -12.27 0.24
C LYS A 94 -27.47 -11.38 -0.89
N PHE A 95 -26.59 -10.53 -1.44
CA PHE A 95 -26.99 -9.59 -2.48
C PHE A 95 -27.21 -10.26 -3.85
N MET A 96 -26.52 -11.38 -4.15
CA MET A 96 -26.85 -12.21 -5.32
C MET A 96 -28.22 -12.83 -5.21
N ASP A 97 -28.58 -13.39 -4.04
CA ASP A 97 -29.88 -14.03 -3.78
C ASP A 97 -31.03 -12.99 -3.75
N GLU A 98 -30.76 -11.75 -3.35
CA GLU A 98 -31.67 -10.61 -3.45
C GLU A 98 -31.80 -10.05 -4.88
N GLY A 99 -31.05 -10.59 -5.86
CA GLY A 99 -31.08 -10.15 -7.26
C GLY A 99 -30.36 -8.81 -7.54
N LYS A 100 -29.60 -8.29 -6.57
CA LYS A 100 -28.86 -7.03 -6.67
C LYS A 100 -27.55 -7.14 -7.44
N LEU A 101 -26.98 -8.34 -7.54
CA LEU A 101 -25.69 -8.61 -8.19
C LEU A 101 -25.87 -9.60 -9.38
N PRO A 102 -26.53 -9.19 -10.47
CA PRO A 102 -26.85 -10.09 -11.58
C PRO A 102 -25.62 -10.66 -12.29
N ASN A 103 -24.52 -9.89 -12.42
CA ASN A 103 -23.32 -10.31 -13.14
C ASN A 103 -22.50 -11.32 -12.34
N LEU A 104 -22.35 -11.14 -11.04
CA LEU A 104 -21.71 -12.08 -10.12
C LEU A 104 -22.56 -13.36 -10.00
N ASN A 105 -23.89 -13.20 -9.94
CA ASN A 105 -24.81 -14.34 -9.92
C ASN A 105 -24.74 -15.16 -11.22
N ALA A 106 -24.59 -14.51 -12.37
CA ALA A 106 -24.35 -15.19 -13.63
C ALA A 106 -23.01 -15.98 -13.61
N LEU A 107 -21.94 -15.42 -13.06
CA LEU A 107 -20.68 -16.15 -12.86
C LEU A 107 -20.85 -17.34 -11.89
N ARG A 108 -21.65 -17.19 -10.84
CA ARG A 108 -21.97 -18.27 -9.91
C ARG A 108 -22.68 -19.44 -10.61
N THR A 109 -23.57 -19.18 -11.51
CA THR A 109 -24.41 -20.20 -12.18
C THR A 109 -23.76 -20.78 -13.43
N GLU A 110 -23.18 -19.96 -14.29
CA GLU A 110 -22.57 -20.35 -15.56
C GLU A 110 -21.12 -20.84 -15.40
N GLY A 111 -20.41 -20.26 -14.46
CA GLY A 111 -19.00 -20.53 -14.16
C GLY A 111 -18.81 -21.21 -12.82
N TYR A 112 -18.12 -20.53 -11.88
CA TYR A 112 -17.81 -21.06 -10.56
C TYR A 112 -17.83 -19.95 -9.51
N PHE A 113 -18.32 -20.29 -8.32
CA PHE A 113 -18.22 -19.49 -7.09
C PHE A 113 -17.91 -20.37 -5.89
N SER A 114 -17.01 -19.91 -5.03
CA SER A 114 -16.73 -20.53 -3.73
C SER A 114 -16.11 -19.48 -2.80
N PRO A 115 -16.29 -19.60 -1.47
CA PRO A 115 -15.39 -18.96 -0.54
C PRO A 115 -13.94 -19.36 -0.82
N LEU A 116 -13.01 -18.41 -0.67
CA LEU A 116 -11.58 -18.57 -0.89
C LEU A 116 -10.85 -18.61 0.45
N LEU A 117 -10.15 -19.69 0.76
CA LEU A 117 -9.36 -19.77 1.98
C LEU A 117 -8.29 -18.68 1.98
N THR A 118 -8.27 -17.88 3.04
CA THR A 118 -7.29 -16.81 3.24
C THR A 118 -6.10 -17.30 4.07
N THR A 119 -5.09 -16.44 4.22
CA THR A 119 -3.91 -16.69 5.06
C THR A 119 -4.26 -16.59 6.55
N ASN A 120 -3.39 -17.10 7.39
CA ASN A 120 -3.39 -16.82 8.82
C ASN A 120 -2.08 -16.07 9.16
N PRO A 121 -2.13 -14.77 9.55
CA PRO A 121 -3.32 -13.94 9.71
C PRO A 121 -3.93 -13.53 8.34
N PRO A 122 -5.22 -13.18 8.32
CA PRO A 122 -5.94 -12.75 7.11
C PRO A 122 -5.74 -11.25 6.86
N ILE A 123 -4.51 -10.85 6.64
CA ILE A 123 -4.09 -9.45 6.45
C ILE A 123 -3.67 -9.25 4.99
N SER A 124 -4.15 -8.19 4.32
CA SER A 124 -3.92 -7.95 2.89
C SER A 124 -2.45 -8.09 2.46
N PRO A 125 -1.43 -7.51 3.14
CA PRO A 125 -0.02 -7.76 2.81
C PRO A 125 0.37 -9.23 2.79
N VAL A 126 -0.16 -10.03 3.70
CA VAL A 126 0.14 -11.46 3.84
C VAL A 126 -0.55 -12.26 2.75
N ALA A 127 -1.87 -12.04 2.60
CA ALA A 127 -2.71 -12.76 1.66
C ALA A 127 -2.33 -12.46 0.20
N TRP A 128 -2.14 -11.19 -0.18
CA TRP A 128 -1.67 -10.83 -1.52
C TRP A 128 -0.24 -11.27 -1.80
N SER A 129 0.62 -11.39 -0.78
CA SER A 129 1.94 -12.01 -0.96
C SER A 129 1.83 -13.51 -1.25
N SER A 130 0.91 -14.21 -0.60
CA SER A 130 0.62 -15.62 -0.89
C SER A 130 -0.04 -15.79 -2.26
N PHE A 131 -0.98 -14.91 -2.63
CA PHE A 131 -1.57 -14.83 -3.98
C PHE A 131 -0.50 -14.79 -5.07
N MET A 132 0.43 -13.84 -4.95
CA MET A 132 1.39 -13.61 -6.04
C MET A 132 2.50 -14.64 -6.11
N THR A 133 2.83 -15.29 -4.99
CA THR A 133 3.97 -16.23 -4.93
C THR A 133 3.57 -17.70 -4.90
N GLY A 134 2.29 -17.99 -4.60
CA GLY A 134 1.80 -19.35 -4.38
C GLY A 134 2.40 -20.02 -3.16
N THR A 135 2.87 -19.24 -2.17
CA THR A 135 3.60 -19.75 -1.00
C THR A 135 3.05 -19.24 0.31
N ASN A 136 3.30 -19.94 1.41
CA ASN A 136 2.94 -19.53 2.76
C ASN A 136 3.87 -18.42 3.30
N PRO A 137 3.48 -17.71 4.39
CA PRO A 137 4.25 -16.61 4.97
C PRO A 137 5.70 -16.96 5.35
N GLY A 138 5.97 -18.16 5.82
CA GLY A 138 7.33 -18.60 6.14
C GLY A 138 8.29 -18.66 4.94
N LYS A 139 7.76 -18.64 3.70
CA LYS A 139 8.54 -18.60 2.46
C LYS A 139 8.59 -17.22 1.83
N HIS A 140 7.54 -16.39 1.92
CA HIS A 140 7.56 -15.03 1.35
C HIS A 140 7.95 -13.93 2.34
N ASN A 141 8.09 -14.24 3.64
CA ASN A 141 8.60 -13.34 4.69
C ASN A 141 7.74 -12.09 4.97
N ILE A 142 6.46 -12.14 4.74
CA ILE A 142 5.50 -11.10 5.11
C ILE A 142 4.50 -11.72 6.08
N PHE A 143 4.42 -11.16 7.30
CA PHE A 143 3.58 -11.69 8.38
C PHE A 143 2.57 -10.66 8.90
N ASP A 144 2.79 -9.36 8.60
CA ASP A 144 1.98 -8.23 8.98
C ASP A 144 2.38 -7.00 8.13
N PHE A 145 1.70 -5.87 8.24
CA PHE A 145 2.15 -4.57 7.70
C PHE A 145 3.49 -4.14 8.29
N LEU A 146 3.66 -4.38 9.58
CA LEU A 146 4.84 -4.04 10.34
C LEU A 146 5.66 -5.29 10.68
N ARG A 147 6.95 -5.13 10.72
CA ARG A 147 7.89 -6.05 11.36
C ARG A 147 8.58 -5.35 12.52
N ARG A 148 8.89 -6.08 13.56
CA ARG A 148 9.73 -5.55 14.62
C ARG A 148 11.21 -5.61 14.24
N ASP A 149 12.00 -4.69 14.73
CA ASP A 149 13.46 -4.83 14.77
C ASP A 149 13.85 -5.50 16.10
N PRO A 150 14.40 -6.72 16.11
CA PRO A 150 14.74 -7.42 17.35
C PRO A 150 15.85 -6.74 18.15
N LYS A 151 16.56 -5.77 17.57
CA LYS A 151 17.60 -4.99 18.25
C LYS A 151 17.06 -3.78 19.00
N THR A 152 16.01 -3.16 18.49
CA THR A 152 15.45 -1.91 19.03
C THR A 152 14.03 -2.08 19.55
N TYR A 153 13.33 -3.17 19.18
CA TYR A 153 11.90 -3.44 19.37
C TYR A 153 10.98 -2.45 18.64
N LEU A 154 11.56 -1.54 17.86
CA LEU A 154 10.80 -0.54 17.10
C LEU A 154 10.18 -1.14 15.84
N PRO A 155 9.08 -0.55 15.35
CA PRO A 155 8.44 -0.97 14.12
C PRO A 155 9.28 -0.61 12.90
N ALA A 156 9.16 -1.45 11.88
CA ALA A 156 9.61 -1.15 10.53
C ALA A 156 8.61 -1.74 9.53
N LEU A 157 8.53 -1.18 8.33
CA LEU A 157 7.67 -1.74 7.28
C LEU A 157 8.14 -3.17 6.93
N SER A 158 7.20 -4.08 6.76
CA SER A 158 7.48 -5.46 6.36
C SER A 158 7.76 -5.56 4.85
N SER A 159 7.22 -4.65 4.04
CA SER A 159 7.25 -4.70 2.57
C SER A 159 8.56 -4.23 1.97
N ALA A 160 9.10 -3.11 2.46
CA ALA A 160 10.29 -2.47 1.89
C ALA A 160 11.15 -1.77 2.95
N GLU A 161 12.44 -1.71 2.67
CA GLU A 161 13.41 -0.94 3.43
C GLU A 161 13.92 0.20 2.55
N ILE A 162 13.72 1.45 3.01
CA ILE A 162 14.20 2.64 2.31
C ILE A 162 15.44 3.13 3.04
N ASN A 163 16.61 2.91 2.44
CA ASN A 163 17.87 3.34 3.01
C ASN A 163 18.26 4.70 2.43
N THR A 164 18.00 5.77 3.19
CA THR A 164 18.28 7.16 2.79
C THR A 164 19.74 7.57 3.00
N THR A 165 20.58 6.72 3.60
CA THR A 165 22.00 7.00 3.80
C THR A 165 22.73 7.05 2.47
N VAL A 166 22.82 8.24 1.91
CA VAL A 166 23.61 8.52 0.72
C VAL A 166 25.07 8.64 1.15
N ARG A 167 25.95 7.83 0.55
CA ARG A 167 27.40 8.02 0.74
C ARG A 167 27.77 9.47 0.36
N THR A 168 28.40 10.19 1.27
CA THR A 168 28.85 11.55 1.01
C THR A 168 30.35 11.54 0.68
N LEU A 169 30.72 12.07 -0.47
CA LEU A 169 32.11 12.43 -0.77
C LEU A 169 32.41 13.79 -0.16
N ARG A 170 33.41 13.85 0.69
CA ARG A 170 33.93 15.11 1.22
C ARG A 170 35.06 15.61 0.31
N LEU A 171 34.86 16.75 -0.33
CA LEU A 171 35.86 17.49 -1.07
C LEU A 171 36.09 18.82 -0.31
N GLY A 172 37.01 18.82 0.66
CA GLY A 172 37.18 19.96 1.56
C GLY A 172 35.91 20.26 2.36
N PRO A 173 35.43 21.51 2.39
CA PRO A 173 34.20 21.88 3.10
C PRO A 173 32.91 21.41 2.40
N ILE A 174 33.00 20.91 1.17
CA ILE A 174 31.83 20.51 0.36
C ILE A 174 31.52 19.02 0.57
N LYS A 175 30.32 18.74 1.09
CA LYS A 175 29.75 17.39 1.18
C LYS A 175 28.87 17.15 -0.03
N LEU A 176 29.32 16.33 -0.97
CA LEU A 176 28.55 15.92 -2.14
C LEU A 176 27.89 14.55 -1.86
N PRO A 177 26.56 14.44 -1.88
CA PRO A 177 25.90 13.15 -1.78
C PRO A 177 26.18 12.32 -3.03
N ILE A 178 26.84 11.17 -2.88
CA ILE A 178 27.11 10.22 -3.97
C ILE A 178 26.22 9.00 -3.79
N GLY A 179 25.25 8.84 -4.68
CA GLY A 179 24.39 7.68 -4.73
C GLY A 179 22.90 8.06 -4.76
N LYS A 180 22.08 7.08 -5.12
CA LYS A 180 20.61 7.16 -5.01
C LYS A 180 20.21 6.41 -3.74
N PRO A 181 19.09 6.80 -3.10
CA PRO A 181 18.49 5.99 -2.04
C PRO A 181 18.32 4.54 -2.54
N VAL A 182 18.73 3.59 -1.72
CA VAL A 182 18.55 2.16 -2.03
C VAL A 182 17.23 1.73 -1.41
N ILE A 183 16.27 1.39 -2.26
CA ILE A 183 15.00 0.82 -1.82
C ILE A 183 15.06 -0.68 -2.08
N LYS A 184 14.88 -1.46 -1.01
CA LYS A 184 14.98 -2.92 -1.04
C LYS A 184 13.63 -3.54 -0.72
N MET A 185 13.09 -4.34 -1.64
CA MET A 185 11.95 -5.21 -1.38
C MET A 185 12.31 -6.24 -0.33
N LEU A 186 11.50 -6.38 0.70
CA LEU A 186 11.70 -7.35 1.77
C LEU A 186 10.91 -8.65 1.55
N ARG A 187 9.79 -8.59 0.82
CA ARG A 187 9.08 -9.79 0.37
C ARG A 187 10.04 -10.71 -0.39
N LYS A 188 9.98 -11.97 -0.08
CA LYS A 188 10.73 -13.05 -0.71
C LYS A 188 9.83 -13.84 -1.66
N SER A 189 10.36 -14.90 -2.23
CA SER A 189 9.74 -15.68 -3.31
C SER A 189 9.50 -14.86 -4.59
N ILE A 190 9.22 -15.52 -5.69
CA ILE A 190 9.12 -14.91 -7.02
C ILE A 190 7.64 -14.83 -7.40
N PRO A 191 7.10 -13.65 -7.77
CA PRO A 191 5.74 -13.54 -8.25
C PRO A 191 5.52 -14.33 -9.56
N PHE A 192 4.34 -14.93 -9.71
CA PHE A 192 4.03 -15.77 -10.86
C PHE A 192 4.08 -15.02 -12.21
N TRP A 193 3.75 -13.74 -12.26
CA TRP A 193 3.87 -12.93 -13.49
C TRP A 193 5.32 -12.72 -13.95
N LYS A 194 6.28 -12.75 -13.02
CA LYS A 194 7.70 -12.71 -13.36
C LYS A 194 8.13 -14.03 -14.01
N ILE A 195 7.62 -15.15 -13.50
CA ILE A 195 7.81 -16.48 -14.10
C ILE A 195 7.16 -16.53 -15.49
N LEU A 196 5.92 -16.04 -15.66
CA LEU A 196 5.26 -15.89 -16.95
C LEU A 196 6.13 -15.08 -17.93
N GLY A 197 6.69 -13.96 -17.47
CA GLY A 197 7.57 -13.13 -18.28
C GLY A 197 8.83 -13.84 -18.76
N GLU A 198 9.42 -14.74 -17.96
CA GLU A 198 10.57 -15.58 -18.36
C GLU A 198 10.20 -16.55 -19.52
N HIS A 199 8.94 -16.99 -19.55
CA HIS A 199 8.39 -17.82 -20.63
C HIS A 199 7.85 -17.00 -21.81
N GLY A 200 7.96 -15.68 -21.75
CA GLY A 200 7.57 -14.77 -22.83
C GLY A 200 6.11 -14.35 -22.83
N ILE A 201 5.37 -14.68 -21.80
CA ILE A 201 3.98 -14.29 -21.59
C ILE A 201 3.96 -12.88 -20.98
N PHE A 202 3.31 -11.94 -21.68
CA PHE A 202 3.24 -10.55 -21.27
C PHE A 202 2.16 -10.35 -20.20
N SER A 203 2.46 -9.57 -19.17
CA SER A 203 1.53 -9.29 -18.08
C SER A 203 1.48 -7.80 -17.75
N ILE A 204 0.29 -7.28 -17.44
CA ILE A 204 0.07 -5.95 -16.83
C ILE A 204 -0.47 -6.16 -15.42
N ILE A 205 0.22 -5.58 -14.44
CA ILE A 205 -0.09 -5.70 -13.01
C ILE A 205 -0.42 -4.31 -12.48
N LEU A 206 -1.63 -4.13 -11.95
CA LEU A 206 -2.14 -2.85 -11.48
C LEU A 206 -2.51 -2.95 -10.00
N LYS A 207 -1.88 -2.13 -9.17
CA LYS A 207 -2.21 -1.92 -7.76
C LYS A 207 -2.25 -3.18 -6.87
N VAL A 208 -1.64 -4.31 -7.32
CA VAL A 208 -1.49 -5.48 -6.43
C VAL A 208 -0.66 -5.09 -5.20
N PRO A 209 -1.12 -5.37 -3.97
CA PRO A 209 -0.40 -5.04 -2.75
C PRO A 209 1.01 -5.61 -2.68
N ILE A 210 1.90 -4.98 -1.89
CA ILE A 210 3.30 -5.40 -1.68
C ILE A 210 4.12 -5.52 -2.98
N THR A 211 3.87 -4.60 -3.92
CA THR A 211 4.63 -4.50 -5.19
C THR A 211 5.53 -3.28 -5.26
N PHE A 212 5.70 -2.54 -4.15
CA PHE A 212 6.69 -1.46 -4.03
C PHE A 212 7.96 -1.94 -3.31
N PRO A 213 9.19 -1.63 -3.81
CA PRO A 213 9.50 -1.03 -5.10
C PRO A 213 9.18 -1.99 -6.26
N PRO A 214 8.78 -1.46 -7.45
CA PRO A 214 8.36 -2.30 -8.57
C PRO A 214 9.48 -3.20 -9.08
N GLU A 215 9.22 -4.51 -9.13
CA GLU A 215 10.18 -5.49 -9.61
C GLU A 215 10.32 -5.47 -11.14
N LYS A 216 11.54 -5.71 -11.62
CA LYS A 216 11.81 -5.82 -13.06
C LYS A 216 11.37 -7.18 -13.59
N PHE A 217 10.50 -7.18 -14.60
CA PHE A 217 10.07 -8.37 -15.33
C PHE A 217 9.66 -8.01 -16.78
N LYS A 218 9.26 -8.98 -17.57
CA LYS A 218 8.78 -8.75 -18.94
C LYS A 218 7.27 -8.44 -18.94
N GLY A 219 6.93 -7.22 -18.57
CA GLY A 219 5.56 -6.73 -18.43
C GLY A 219 5.52 -5.28 -17.95
N LEU A 220 4.36 -4.83 -17.52
CA LEU A 220 4.11 -3.52 -16.95
C LEU A 220 3.56 -3.69 -15.53
N LEU A 221 3.98 -2.83 -14.60
CA LEU A 221 3.50 -2.85 -13.23
C LEU A 221 3.30 -1.42 -12.71
N LEU A 222 2.15 -1.17 -12.09
CA LEU A 222 1.88 -0.01 -11.25
C LEU A 222 1.75 -0.50 -9.81
N SER A 223 2.62 0.00 -8.92
CA SER A 223 2.68 -0.45 -7.52
C SER A 223 1.40 -0.12 -6.74
N GLY A 224 1.02 -1.03 -5.84
CA GLY A 224 -0.14 -0.94 -4.96
C GLY A 224 0.22 -0.63 -3.51
N LEU A 225 -0.56 -1.19 -2.59
CA LEU A 225 -0.44 -1.02 -1.13
C LEU A 225 1.02 -1.13 -0.65
N CYS A 226 1.38 -0.28 0.32
CA CYS A 226 2.71 -0.01 0.86
C CYS A 226 3.63 0.83 -0.06
N THR A 227 3.13 1.44 -1.14
CA THR A 227 3.84 2.53 -1.82
C THR A 227 3.76 3.77 -0.93
N PRO A 228 4.90 4.40 -0.55
CA PRO A 228 4.89 5.53 0.37
C PRO A 228 4.41 6.82 -0.30
N ASP A 229 4.08 7.81 0.53
CA ASP A 229 3.90 9.19 0.12
C ASP A 229 5.25 9.86 -0.20
N LEU A 230 5.22 11.15 -0.53
CA LEU A 230 6.44 11.90 -0.86
C LEU A 230 7.35 12.13 0.36
N LYS A 231 6.82 12.06 1.58
CA LYS A 231 7.56 12.14 2.84
C LYS A 231 8.26 10.83 3.20
N GLY A 232 7.83 9.72 2.60
CA GLY A 232 8.29 8.37 2.89
C GLY A 232 7.44 7.67 3.96
N SER A 233 6.31 8.27 4.35
CA SER A 233 5.31 7.69 5.25
C SER A 233 4.26 6.86 4.49
N GLN A 234 3.34 6.22 5.21
CA GLN A 234 2.20 5.50 4.62
C GLN A 234 0.96 6.39 4.43
N GLY A 235 1.15 7.69 4.51
CA GLY A 235 0.15 8.74 4.37
C GLY A 235 0.14 9.64 5.60
N THR A 236 0.43 10.94 5.40
CA THR A 236 0.37 11.94 6.47
C THR A 236 -0.39 13.15 5.94
N PHE A 237 -1.61 13.36 6.43
CA PHE A 237 -2.45 14.49 6.04
C PHE A 237 -2.08 15.76 6.79
N ALA A 238 -2.63 16.91 6.35
CA ALA A 238 -2.56 18.16 7.09
C ALA A 238 -3.96 18.73 7.32
N TYR A 239 -4.19 19.22 8.53
CA TYR A 239 -5.43 19.84 8.96
C TYR A 239 -5.19 21.28 9.38
N TYR A 240 -5.70 22.21 8.59
CA TYR A 240 -5.62 23.66 8.84
C TYR A 240 -6.93 24.12 9.47
N THR A 241 -6.86 24.70 10.66
CA THR A 241 -8.09 25.11 11.35
C THR A 241 -7.85 26.29 12.31
N THR A 242 -8.91 27.08 12.54
CA THR A 242 -8.95 28.09 13.60
C THR A 242 -9.40 27.55 14.95
N LYS A 243 -9.81 26.27 14.99
CA LYS A 243 -10.18 25.57 16.22
C LYS A 243 -8.98 25.47 17.15
N GLU A 244 -9.18 25.68 18.44
CA GLU A 244 -8.11 25.50 19.44
C GLU A 244 -7.77 24.00 19.58
N PRO A 245 -6.48 23.66 19.66
CA PRO A 245 -6.10 22.28 19.84
C PRO A 245 -6.58 21.74 21.20
N GLY A 246 -7.32 20.65 21.19
CA GLY A 246 -7.85 19.97 22.38
C GLY A 246 -6.82 19.23 23.23
N GLY A 247 -5.54 19.33 22.90
CA GLY A 247 -4.45 18.63 23.59
C GLY A 247 -4.17 17.20 23.10
N GLU A 248 -5.01 16.64 22.23
CA GLU A 248 -4.78 15.35 21.59
C GLU A 248 -4.02 15.53 20.29
N GLU A 249 -2.98 14.71 20.08
CA GLU A 249 -2.26 14.65 18.81
C GLU A 249 -3.05 13.84 17.78
N LEU A 250 -3.16 14.33 16.53
CA LEU A 250 -3.80 13.60 15.45
C LEU A 250 -2.96 12.39 15.04
N THR A 251 -3.58 11.25 14.93
CA THR A 251 -2.95 10.05 14.40
C THR A 251 -2.68 10.21 12.91
N SER A 252 -1.43 10.08 12.49
CA SER A 252 -0.99 10.22 11.08
C SER A 252 -1.31 11.57 10.42
N GLY A 253 -1.49 12.65 11.20
CA GLY A 253 -1.81 13.98 10.69
C GLY A 253 -1.04 15.10 11.36
N TYR A 254 -0.96 16.25 10.68
CA TYR A 254 -0.46 17.51 11.25
C TYR A 254 -1.61 18.44 11.58
N TYR A 255 -1.69 18.86 12.81
CA TYR A 255 -2.58 19.93 13.24
C TYR A 255 -1.90 21.28 13.03
N LEU A 256 -2.47 22.13 12.17
CA LEU A 256 -1.94 23.45 11.84
C LEU A 256 -2.96 24.51 12.28
N HIS A 257 -2.76 25.03 13.50
CA HIS A 257 -3.61 26.07 14.04
C HIS A 257 -3.38 27.38 13.28
N LEU A 258 -4.46 27.94 12.75
CA LEU A 258 -4.49 29.24 12.07
C LEU A 258 -4.92 30.30 13.08
N LYS A 259 -4.00 31.20 13.42
CA LYS A 259 -4.35 32.33 14.30
C LYS A 259 -5.38 33.19 13.62
N ASP A 260 -6.41 33.56 14.38
CA ASP A 260 -7.49 34.42 13.86
C ASP A 260 -6.88 35.80 13.47
N SER A 261 -6.90 36.07 12.18
CA SER A 261 -6.37 37.30 11.56
C SER A 261 -7.35 37.85 10.51
N GLY A 262 -8.62 37.46 10.62
CA GLY A 262 -9.67 37.83 9.65
C GLY A 262 -9.73 36.84 8.46
N PRO A 263 -10.23 37.25 7.29
CA PRO A 263 -10.54 36.32 6.20
C PRO A 263 -9.29 35.77 5.46
N VAL A 264 -8.07 36.21 5.82
CA VAL A 264 -6.84 35.83 5.11
C VAL A 264 -5.84 35.20 6.07
N TYR A 265 -5.47 33.94 5.84
CA TYR A 265 -4.49 33.22 6.61
C TYR A 265 -3.21 32.97 5.80
N GLN A 266 -2.05 33.07 6.48
CA GLN A 266 -0.75 32.72 5.91
C GLN A 266 -0.22 31.48 6.63
N THR A 267 0.09 30.43 5.88
CA THR A 267 0.60 29.16 6.41
C THR A 267 1.51 28.51 5.37
N GLU A 268 1.74 27.21 5.50
CA GLU A 268 2.64 26.47 4.61
C GLU A 268 2.18 25.04 4.38
N ILE A 269 2.53 24.46 3.23
CA ILE A 269 2.36 23.04 2.92
C ILE A 269 3.71 22.36 3.21
N ALA A 270 3.71 21.44 4.16
CA ALA A 270 4.87 20.61 4.49
C ALA A 270 5.09 19.53 3.42
N GLY A 271 6.32 19.36 2.98
CA GLY A 271 6.72 18.46 1.91
C GLY A 271 7.73 17.40 2.35
N PRO A 272 8.52 16.86 1.41
CA PRO A 272 9.50 15.83 1.70
C PRO A 272 10.65 16.34 2.55
N PRO A 273 11.41 15.41 3.19
CA PRO A 273 12.62 15.75 3.94
C PRO A 273 13.59 16.60 3.10
N ASN A 274 14.17 17.61 3.73
CA ASN A 274 15.12 18.48 3.07
C ASN A 274 16.48 17.77 2.89
N PRO A 275 16.92 17.48 1.65
CA PRO A 275 18.18 16.76 1.42
C PRO A 275 19.44 17.53 1.85
N LYS A 276 19.30 18.85 2.11
CA LYS A 276 20.43 19.71 2.52
C LYS A 276 20.53 19.88 4.03
N GLN A 277 19.42 19.70 4.75
CA GLN A 277 19.34 19.94 6.19
C GLN A 277 18.55 18.83 6.86
N ALA A 278 19.28 17.89 7.46
CA ALA A 278 18.67 16.76 8.16
C ALA A 278 17.72 17.25 9.28
N GLY A 279 16.60 16.56 9.42
CA GLY A 279 15.57 16.87 10.43
C GLY A 279 14.62 18.01 10.05
N THR A 280 14.73 18.58 8.84
CA THR A 280 13.80 19.59 8.34
C THR A 280 13.08 19.11 7.08
N GLU A 281 11.92 19.70 6.80
CA GLU A 281 11.12 19.44 5.60
C GLU A 281 11.20 20.62 4.63
N LEU A 282 11.00 20.34 3.36
CA LEU A 282 10.77 21.37 2.35
C LEU A 282 9.35 21.89 2.48
N LYS A 283 9.13 23.18 2.28
CA LYS A 283 7.84 23.83 2.49
C LYS A 283 7.45 24.70 1.29
N ILE A 284 6.15 24.84 1.11
CA ILE A 284 5.56 25.75 0.12
C ILE A 284 4.67 26.74 0.89
N PRO A 285 4.86 28.06 0.76
CA PRO A 285 3.95 29.04 1.32
C PRO A 285 2.52 28.85 0.79
N LEU A 286 1.54 28.93 1.68
CA LEU A 286 0.12 28.84 1.39
C LEU A 286 -0.61 30.04 1.96
N GLN A 287 -1.30 30.79 1.10
CA GLN A 287 -2.25 31.82 1.51
C GLN A 287 -3.67 31.29 1.31
N ILE A 288 -4.51 31.46 2.32
CA ILE A 288 -5.91 31.03 2.31
C ILE A 288 -6.75 32.31 2.50
N THR A 289 -7.64 32.57 1.56
CA THR A 289 -8.64 33.66 1.68
C THR A 289 -10.01 33.02 1.76
N VAL A 290 -10.71 33.19 2.89
CA VAL A 290 -12.00 32.55 3.18
C VAL A 290 -13.14 33.51 2.84
N ASN A 291 -14.18 33.02 2.20
CA ASN A 291 -15.43 33.70 1.95
C ASN A 291 -16.58 32.87 2.54
N PRO A 292 -16.99 33.14 3.80
CA PRO A 292 -18.06 32.40 4.46
C PRO A 292 -19.44 32.55 3.78
N GLU A 293 -19.71 33.70 3.19
CA GLU A 293 -20.99 33.96 2.52
C GLU A 293 -21.19 33.07 1.30
N GLU A 294 -20.12 32.83 0.55
CA GLU A 294 -20.14 31.95 -0.63
C GLU A 294 -19.77 30.48 -0.28
N LYS A 295 -19.53 30.16 0.98
CA LYS A 295 -19.04 28.86 1.43
C LYS A 295 -17.84 28.39 0.61
N SER A 296 -16.87 29.28 0.45
CA SER A 296 -15.70 29.06 -0.41
C SER A 296 -14.40 29.56 0.21
N ALA A 297 -13.27 29.07 -0.30
CA ALA A 297 -11.95 29.60 0.02
C ALA A 297 -11.07 29.62 -1.23
N VAL A 298 -10.27 30.67 -1.38
CA VAL A 298 -9.28 30.81 -2.44
C VAL A 298 -7.91 30.52 -1.85
N LEU A 299 -7.21 29.54 -2.41
CA LEU A 299 -5.88 29.13 -1.99
C LEU A 299 -4.84 29.55 -3.03
N LYS A 300 -3.76 30.23 -2.58
CA LYS A 300 -2.62 30.62 -3.41
C LYS A 300 -1.35 29.92 -2.91
N TYR A 301 -0.70 29.16 -3.79
CA TYR A 301 0.52 28.41 -3.50
C TYR A 301 1.39 28.28 -4.77
N SER A 302 2.71 28.39 -4.65
CA SER A 302 3.67 28.20 -5.76
C SER A 302 3.37 29.01 -7.05
N GLY A 303 2.61 30.10 -6.97
CA GLY A 303 2.15 30.89 -8.13
C GLY A 303 0.87 30.35 -8.79
N GLU A 304 0.28 29.29 -8.24
CA GLU A 304 -1.02 28.73 -8.64
C GLU A 304 -2.11 29.27 -7.71
N GLU A 305 -3.36 29.28 -8.22
CA GLU A 305 -4.54 29.66 -7.48
C GLU A 305 -5.65 28.62 -7.71
N ILE A 306 -6.35 28.23 -6.64
CA ILE A 306 -7.51 27.36 -6.72
C ILE A 306 -8.62 27.88 -5.80
N THR A 307 -9.87 27.83 -6.28
CA THR A 307 -11.05 28.09 -5.47
C THR A 307 -11.66 26.78 -5.04
N LEU A 308 -11.87 26.64 -3.73
CA LEU A 308 -12.54 25.49 -3.10
C LEU A 308 -13.96 25.87 -2.71
N ARG A 309 -14.85 24.88 -2.75
CA ARG A 309 -16.20 24.97 -2.20
C ARG A 309 -16.34 24.02 -1.02
N GLU A 310 -17.08 24.46 0.00
CA GLU A 310 -17.34 23.64 1.19
C GLU A 310 -18.05 22.33 0.81
N GLY A 311 -17.58 21.22 1.38
CA GLY A 311 -18.12 19.89 1.13
C GLY A 311 -17.69 19.24 -0.19
N VAL A 312 -16.78 19.87 -0.98
CA VAL A 312 -16.35 19.35 -2.28
C VAL A 312 -14.84 19.06 -2.27
N LEU A 313 -14.46 17.83 -2.60
CA LEU A 313 -13.07 17.45 -2.78
C LEU A 313 -12.51 18.10 -4.06
N SER A 314 -11.32 18.69 -3.97
CA SER A 314 -10.67 19.31 -5.12
C SER A 314 -10.21 18.27 -6.15
N ARG A 315 -9.94 18.71 -7.38
CA ARG A 315 -9.07 17.96 -8.29
C ARG A 315 -7.66 17.83 -7.71
N TRP A 316 -6.86 16.91 -8.27
CA TRP A 316 -5.44 16.83 -7.96
C TRP A 316 -4.74 18.16 -8.24
N ILE A 317 -4.00 18.66 -7.26
CA ILE A 317 -3.12 19.84 -7.40
C ILE A 317 -1.67 19.40 -7.53
N ASN A 318 -0.89 20.18 -8.29
CA ASN A 318 0.54 19.95 -8.45
C ASN A 318 1.34 20.78 -7.46
N LEU A 319 2.19 20.12 -6.68
CA LEU A 319 3.06 20.76 -5.71
C LEU A 319 4.52 20.66 -6.18
N THR A 320 5.27 21.77 -6.07
CA THR A 320 6.68 21.82 -6.47
C THR A 320 7.55 22.32 -5.33
N PHE A 321 8.28 21.43 -4.70
CA PHE A 321 9.20 21.72 -3.60
C PHE A 321 10.60 22.01 -4.15
N LYS A 322 11.19 23.15 -3.76
CA LYS A 322 12.53 23.60 -4.18
C LYS A 322 13.60 23.03 -3.24
N ALA A 323 14.28 21.94 -3.63
CA ALA A 323 15.38 21.35 -2.87
C ALA A 323 16.74 22.02 -3.14
N GLY A 324 16.80 22.95 -4.10
CA GLY A 324 17.99 23.71 -4.47
C GLY A 324 17.76 24.52 -5.74
N PRO A 325 18.78 25.27 -6.22
CA PRO A 325 18.62 26.17 -7.37
C PRO A 325 18.12 25.46 -8.65
N ARG A 326 18.50 24.19 -8.83
CA ARG A 326 18.14 23.39 -10.01
C ARG A 326 17.37 22.11 -9.65
N THR A 327 17.18 21.83 -8.35
CA THR A 327 16.54 20.57 -7.89
C THR A 327 15.12 20.87 -7.43
N LYS A 328 14.15 20.27 -8.10
CA LYS A 328 12.73 20.35 -7.76
C LYS A 328 12.19 18.94 -7.51
N ILE A 329 11.45 18.77 -6.44
CA ILE A 329 10.73 17.53 -6.12
C ILE A 329 9.24 17.82 -6.34
N LYS A 330 8.56 16.96 -7.10
CA LYS A 330 7.16 17.14 -7.43
C LYS A 330 6.29 16.17 -6.68
N GLY A 331 5.15 16.65 -6.23
CA GLY A 331 4.08 15.87 -5.61
C GLY A 331 2.71 16.30 -6.08
N ILE A 332 1.71 15.50 -5.74
CA ILE A 332 0.30 15.80 -5.96
C ILE A 332 -0.46 15.64 -4.66
N ALA A 333 -1.53 16.40 -4.46
CA ALA A 333 -2.40 16.33 -3.31
C ALA A 333 -3.82 16.80 -3.66
N GLN A 334 -4.75 16.66 -2.72
CA GLN A 334 -6.13 17.16 -2.84
C GLN A 334 -6.50 17.93 -1.58
N PHE A 335 -7.30 18.98 -1.74
CA PHE A 335 -7.91 19.70 -0.63
C PHE A 335 -9.38 19.35 -0.47
N PHE A 336 -9.85 19.35 0.79
CA PHE A 336 -11.27 19.31 1.10
C PHE A 336 -11.59 20.41 2.10
N LEU A 337 -12.41 21.39 1.66
CA LEU A 337 -12.88 22.46 2.52
C LEU A 337 -14.06 21.94 3.34
N LYS A 338 -13.83 21.68 4.62
CA LYS A 338 -14.84 21.10 5.51
C LYS A 338 -15.79 22.15 6.06
N SER A 339 -15.28 23.32 6.46
CA SER A 339 -16.10 24.40 7.05
C SER A 339 -15.48 25.76 6.76
N THR A 340 -16.35 26.74 6.47
CA THR A 340 -16.04 28.18 6.34
C THR A 340 -16.72 29.03 7.41
N SER A 341 -17.52 28.40 8.30
CA SER A 341 -18.30 29.08 9.33
C SER A 341 -17.44 29.42 10.56
N ALA A 342 -18.02 29.46 11.79
CA ALA A 342 -17.38 29.94 13.00
C ALA A 342 -15.97 29.36 13.26
N GLU A 343 -15.74 28.11 12.88
CA GLU A 343 -14.41 27.50 12.84
C GLU A 343 -14.09 27.14 11.39
N PHE A 344 -13.00 27.70 10.87
CA PHE A 344 -12.49 27.33 9.56
C PHE A 344 -11.80 25.96 9.66
N GLU A 345 -12.15 25.04 8.75
CA GLU A 345 -11.59 23.69 8.71
C GLU A 345 -11.24 23.29 7.26
N LEU A 346 -9.96 23.01 7.01
CA LEU A 346 -9.45 22.61 5.70
C LEU A 346 -8.53 21.40 5.83
N TYR A 347 -8.87 20.33 5.11
CA TYR A 347 -8.06 19.13 4.97
C TYR A 347 -7.17 19.22 3.73
N LEU A 348 -5.93 18.76 3.83
CA LEU A 348 -5.02 18.47 2.71
C LEU A 348 -4.61 17.00 2.80
N SER A 349 -4.85 16.24 1.72
CA SER A 349 -4.45 14.84 1.63
C SER A 349 -2.94 14.67 1.77
N PRO A 350 -2.43 13.47 2.12
CA PRO A 350 -1.02 13.16 2.02
C PRO A 350 -0.45 13.60 0.66
N VAL A 351 0.76 14.19 0.68
CA VAL A 351 1.43 14.64 -0.55
C VAL A 351 2.02 13.42 -1.24
N GLN A 352 1.38 12.98 -2.30
CA GLN A 352 1.75 11.79 -3.04
C GLN A 352 2.83 12.08 -4.08
N ILE A 353 3.51 11.02 -4.54
CA ILE A 353 4.52 11.09 -5.60
C ILE A 353 3.83 11.46 -6.92
N ASP A 354 4.31 12.50 -7.61
CA ASP A 354 3.81 12.89 -8.94
C ASP A 354 4.05 11.75 -9.95
N PRO A 355 3.01 11.12 -10.54
CA PRO A 355 3.18 10.00 -11.48
C PRO A 355 3.87 10.42 -12.78
N GLU A 356 3.82 11.70 -13.16
CA GLU A 356 4.51 12.23 -14.36
C GLU A 356 6.00 12.46 -14.11
N LYS A 357 6.39 12.85 -12.89
CA LYS A 357 7.78 13.11 -12.49
C LYS A 357 8.11 12.43 -11.17
N PRO A 358 8.05 11.10 -11.14
CA PRO A 358 8.13 10.36 -9.89
C PRO A 358 9.50 10.48 -9.22
N ALA A 359 9.51 10.94 -7.96
CA ALA A 359 10.71 11.03 -7.13
C ALA A 359 11.24 9.64 -6.72
N LEU A 360 10.33 8.67 -6.58
CA LEU A 360 10.61 7.26 -6.33
C LEU A 360 9.95 6.41 -7.44
N PRO A 361 10.48 5.21 -7.75
CA PRO A 361 9.88 4.37 -8.78
C PRO A 361 8.53 3.81 -8.30
N VAL A 362 7.43 4.25 -8.89
CA VAL A 362 6.07 3.75 -8.60
C VAL A 362 5.58 2.77 -9.67
N SER A 363 6.37 2.55 -10.74
CA SER A 363 6.01 1.65 -11.83
C SER A 363 7.22 0.94 -12.44
N HIS A 364 6.98 -0.20 -13.10
CA HIS A 364 7.95 -0.86 -13.96
C HIS A 364 7.40 -1.06 -15.37
N PRO A 365 8.13 -0.62 -16.42
CA PRO A 365 9.28 0.30 -16.36
C PRO A 365 8.87 1.67 -15.84
N LEU A 366 9.84 2.48 -15.39
CA LEU A 366 9.55 3.81 -14.80
C LEU A 366 8.69 4.70 -15.72
N ILE A 367 8.87 4.58 -17.02
CA ILE A 367 8.10 5.33 -18.04
C ILE A 367 6.61 4.96 -18.03
N TYR A 368 6.20 3.86 -17.38
CA TYR A 368 4.81 3.41 -17.41
C TYR A 368 3.88 4.34 -16.64
N SER A 369 4.27 4.82 -15.45
CA SER A 369 3.48 5.82 -14.72
C SER A 369 3.39 7.15 -15.48
N ILE A 370 4.50 7.56 -16.13
CA ILE A 370 4.53 8.74 -16.97
C ILE A 370 3.57 8.61 -18.18
N TYR A 371 3.56 7.44 -18.81
CA TYR A 371 2.64 7.13 -19.91
C TYR A 371 1.19 7.21 -19.45
N LEU A 372 0.86 6.60 -18.32
CA LEU A 372 -0.49 6.60 -17.76
C LEU A 372 -0.94 8.02 -17.39
N SER A 373 -0.07 8.80 -16.74
CA SER A 373 -0.37 10.19 -16.37
C SER A 373 -0.58 11.11 -17.59
N LYS A 374 0.10 10.85 -18.71
CA LYS A 374 -0.14 11.58 -19.96
C LYS A 374 -1.43 11.19 -20.66
N LEU A 375 -1.97 10.03 -20.37
CA LEU A 375 -3.18 9.52 -21.01
C LEU A 375 -4.44 9.78 -20.17
N PHE A 376 -4.32 9.74 -18.85
CA PHE A 376 -5.42 9.77 -17.89
C PHE A 376 -5.31 10.91 -16.86
N ASP A 377 -4.42 11.87 -17.07
CA ASP A 377 -4.07 12.90 -16.11
C ASP A 377 -3.47 12.35 -14.79
N GLN A 378 -3.54 13.12 -13.71
CA GLN A 378 -3.03 12.71 -12.41
C GLN A 378 -3.86 11.59 -11.81
N PHE A 379 -3.18 10.65 -11.14
CA PHE A 379 -3.80 9.54 -10.41
C PHE A 379 -3.04 9.25 -9.13
N ALA A 380 -3.72 8.62 -8.18
CA ALA A 380 -3.16 8.28 -6.87
C ALA A 380 -1.99 7.29 -6.97
N THR A 381 -0.86 7.66 -6.37
CA THR A 381 0.36 6.85 -6.32
C THR A 381 0.64 6.27 -4.94
N LEU A 382 0.06 6.83 -3.87
CA LEU A 382 0.12 6.29 -2.51
C LEU A 382 -0.45 4.87 -2.49
N GLY A 383 0.07 4.03 -1.63
CA GLY A 383 -0.34 2.64 -1.51
C GLY A 383 -1.78 2.47 -1.06
N LEU A 384 -2.20 3.26 -0.08
CA LEU A 384 -3.59 3.43 0.38
C LEU A 384 -3.92 4.92 0.30
N PRO A 385 -4.48 5.39 -0.81
CA PRO A 385 -4.70 6.82 -1.03
C PRO A 385 -5.96 7.37 -0.36
N GLN A 386 -6.89 6.51 0.05
CA GLN A 386 -8.08 6.85 0.81
C GLN A 386 -7.67 7.09 2.27
N ASP A 387 -7.96 8.29 2.77
CA ASP A 387 -7.43 8.73 4.07
C ASP A 387 -8.35 8.31 5.22
N THR A 388 -8.24 7.04 5.60
CA THR A 388 -8.99 6.44 6.70
C THR A 388 -8.69 7.12 8.04
N TRP A 389 -7.44 7.56 8.26
CA TRP A 389 -7.07 8.27 9.48
C TRP A 389 -7.72 9.65 9.56
N ALA A 390 -7.75 10.42 8.48
CA ALA A 390 -8.42 11.71 8.46
C ALA A 390 -9.94 11.57 8.73
N LEU A 391 -10.56 10.48 8.28
CA LEU A 391 -11.96 10.17 8.61
C LEU A 391 -12.09 9.78 10.08
N ASN A 392 -11.26 8.89 10.60
CA ASN A 392 -11.30 8.43 11.99
C ASN A 392 -11.07 9.57 13.01
N GLU A 393 -10.23 10.55 12.65
CA GLU A 393 -9.98 11.76 13.45
C GLU A 393 -11.03 12.87 13.22
N GLY A 394 -12.04 12.62 12.39
CA GLY A 394 -13.10 13.58 12.09
C GLY A 394 -12.65 14.81 11.29
N VAL A 395 -11.45 14.77 10.70
CA VAL A 395 -10.91 15.83 9.84
C VAL A 395 -11.55 15.78 8.46
N LEU A 396 -11.80 14.59 7.94
CA LEU A 396 -12.55 14.37 6.72
C LEU A 396 -13.97 13.88 7.08
N THR A 397 -14.98 14.36 6.35
CA THR A 397 -16.36 13.87 6.52
C THR A 397 -16.58 12.55 5.76
N ASP A 398 -17.63 11.81 6.11
CA ASP A 398 -18.05 10.61 5.36
C ASP A 398 -18.20 10.89 3.86
N ASP A 399 -18.83 12.01 3.51
CA ASP A 399 -19.02 12.38 2.10
C ASP A 399 -17.71 12.76 1.42
N GLY A 400 -16.81 13.46 2.13
CA GLY A 400 -15.47 13.77 1.64
C GLY A 400 -14.64 12.50 1.39
N PHE A 401 -14.72 11.54 2.31
CA PHE A 401 -14.04 10.24 2.17
C PHE A 401 -14.59 9.42 0.99
N LEU A 402 -15.91 9.36 0.84
CA LEU A 402 -16.54 8.68 -0.31
C LEU A 402 -16.17 9.35 -1.64
N GLN A 403 -16.13 10.69 -1.71
CA GLN A 403 -15.69 11.41 -2.90
C GLN A 403 -14.24 11.03 -3.25
N GLN A 404 -13.33 11.03 -2.27
CA GLN A 404 -11.94 10.63 -2.47
C GLN A 404 -11.83 9.18 -2.95
N THR A 405 -12.52 8.27 -2.29
CA THR A 405 -12.50 6.85 -2.59
C THR A 405 -12.98 6.56 -4.01
N TYR A 406 -14.12 7.14 -4.41
CA TYR A 406 -14.66 6.90 -5.75
C TYR A 406 -13.86 7.61 -6.85
N GLN A 407 -13.27 8.77 -6.62
CA GLN A 407 -12.34 9.39 -7.59
C GLN A 407 -11.12 8.50 -7.85
N VAL A 408 -10.55 7.90 -6.81
CA VAL A 408 -9.43 6.95 -6.94
C VAL A 408 -9.86 5.70 -7.70
N HIS A 409 -11.03 5.15 -7.36
CA HIS A 409 -11.61 3.97 -8.00
C HIS A 409 -11.84 4.18 -9.51
N GLU A 410 -12.52 5.26 -9.89
CA GLU A 410 -12.86 5.60 -11.28
C GLU A 410 -11.60 5.73 -12.14
N LYS A 411 -10.57 6.37 -11.59
CA LYS A 411 -9.31 6.51 -12.30
C LYS A 411 -8.58 5.18 -12.50
N LEU A 412 -8.61 4.31 -11.51
CA LEU A 412 -8.05 2.97 -11.64
C LEU A 412 -8.84 2.11 -12.63
N GLU A 413 -10.17 2.28 -12.66
CA GLU A 413 -11.05 1.61 -13.61
C GLU A 413 -10.75 2.01 -15.07
N GLU A 414 -10.55 3.31 -15.35
CA GLU A 414 -10.11 3.79 -16.67
C GLU A 414 -8.78 3.12 -17.12
N ILE A 415 -7.78 3.08 -16.22
CA ILE A 415 -6.48 2.44 -16.46
C ILE A 415 -6.63 0.93 -16.69
N PHE A 416 -7.50 0.27 -15.93
CA PHE A 416 -7.76 -1.16 -16.04
C PHE A 416 -8.41 -1.53 -17.39
N PHE A 417 -9.46 -0.83 -17.81
CA PHE A 417 -10.10 -1.07 -19.09
C PHE A 417 -9.18 -0.76 -20.27
N HIS A 418 -8.37 0.29 -20.17
CA HIS A 418 -7.32 0.53 -21.17
C HIS A 418 -6.35 -0.66 -21.25
N SER A 419 -5.93 -1.20 -20.11
CA SER A 419 -5.02 -2.34 -20.07
C SER A 419 -5.63 -3.60 -20.69
N ILE A 420 -6.90 -3.91 -20.39
CA ILE A 420 -7.65 -5.02 -21.01
C ILE A 420 -7.72 -4.85 -22.54
N SER A 421 -7.96 -3.63 -23.02
CA SER A 421 -8.07 -3.36 -24.47
C SER A 421 -6.75 -3.60 -25.23
N ARG A 422 -5.60 -3.42 -24.56
CA ARG A 422 -4.25 -3.55 -25.13
C ARG A 422 -3.69 -4.96 -25.10
N VAL A 423 -4.11 -5.78 -24.13
CA VAL A 423 -3.62 -7.15 -24.00
C VAL A 423 -4.58 -8.11 -24.73
N LYS A 424 -4.16 -8.67 -25.86
CA LYS A 424 -4.92 -9.71 -26.58
C LYS A 424 -4.46 -11.11 -26.22
N LYS A 425 -3.17 -11.29 -25.87
CA LYS A 425 -2.60 -12.54 -25.35
C LYS A 425 -1.71 -12.23 -24.16
N GLY A 426 -1.91 -12.96 -23.06
CA GLY A 426 -1.20 -12.76 -21.82
C GLY A 426 -2.13 -12.47 -20.65
N MET A 427 -1.70 -11.63 -19.69
CA MET A 427 -2.45 -11.44 -18.44
C MET A 427 -2.63 -9.96 -18.10
N VAL A 428 -3.79 -9.62 -17.56
CA VAL A 428 -4.05 -8.35 -16.85
C VAL A 428 -4.54 -8.71 -15.44
N CYS A 429 -3.86 -8.20 -14.43
CA CYS A 429 -4.27 -8.32 -13.02
C CYS A 429 -4.43 -6.93 -12.43
N CYS A 430 -5.57 -6.64 -11.83
CA CYS A 430 -5.85 -5.39 -11.14
C CYS A 430 -6.48 -5.68 -9.79
N VAL A 431 -6.01 -5.00 -8.73
CA VAL A 431 -6.63 -5.04 -7.40
C VAL A 431 -7.24 -3.69 -7.10
N PHE A 432 -8.53 -3.69 -6.72
CA PHE A 432 -9.28 -2.56 -6.20
C PHE A 432 -9.38 -2.68 -4.69
N ASP A 433 -8.86 -1.70 -3.98
CA ASP A 433 -8.91 -1.57 -2.52
C ASP A 433 -10.18 -0.87 -2.01
N THR A 434 -11.02 -0.40 -2.93
CA THR A 434 -12.27 0.34 -2.65
C THR A 434 -13.22 -0.46 -1.78
N THR A 435 -13.31 -1.78 -2.01
CA THR A 435 -14.18 -2.69 -1.24
C THR A 435 -13.71 -2.85 0.19
N ASP A 436 -12.41 -2.90 0.40
CA ASP A 436 -11.79 -2.97 1.73
C ASP A 436 -12.06 -1.70 2.55
N VAL A 437 -11.64 -0.54 2.05
CA VAL A 437 -11.70 0.71 2.82
C VAL A 437 -13.13 1.17 3.11
N ILE A 438 -14.08 0.94 2.20
CA ILE A 438 -15.48 1.29 2.46
C ILE A 438 -16.09 0.36 3.52
N GLN A 439 -15.78 -0.94 3.50
CA GLN A 439 -16.29 -1.86 4.51
C GLN A 439 -15.69 -1.55 5.89
N HIS A 440 -14.41 -1.24 5.98
CA HIS A 440 -13.80 -0.80 7.24
C HIS A 440 -14.55 0.38 7.87
N GLU A 441 -14.84 1.41 7.08
CA GLU A 441 -15.32 2.68 7.61
C GLU A 441 -16.86 2.75 7.75
N PHE A 442 -17.62 2.06 6.91
CA PHE A 442 -19.07 2.25 6.83
C PHE A 442 -19.89 1.08 7.39
N TRP A 443 -19.27 0.04 7.90
CA TRP A 443 -20.01 -1.11 8.48
C TRP A 443 -20.83 -0.69 9.70
N ARG A 444 -20.40 0.33 10.45
CA ARG A 444 -21.15 0.89 11.58
C ARG A 444 -22.60 1.24 11.25
N TYR A 445 -22.89 1.59 10.01
CA TYR A 445 -24.24 1.93 9.54
C TYR A 445 -25.11 0.70 9.21
N THR A 446 -24.59 -0.50 9.32
CA THR A 446 -25.36 -1.74 9.15
C THR A 446 -25.94 -2.28 10.45
N THR A 447 -25.67 -1.63 11.57
CA THR A 447 -26.13 -1.98 12.92
C THR A 447 -26.58 -0.72 13.66
N ASP A 448 -27.48 -0.87 14.63
CA ASP A 448 -28.07 0.25 15.37
C ASP A 448 -27.27 0.65 16.62
N ASN A 449 -26.29 -0.15 17.04
CA ASN A 449 -25.64 -0.03 18.34
C ASN A 449 -24.09 -0.02 18.30
N HIS A 450 -23.47 0.27 17.15
CA HIS A 450 -22.00 0.38 17.11
C HIS A 450 -21.52 1.57 17.94
N PRO A 451 -20.47 1.44 18.79
CA PRO A 451 -19.99 2.54 19.65
C PRO A 451 -19.60 3.82 18.87
N ALA A 452 -19.13 3.67 17.63
CA ALA A 452 -18.77 4.80 16.76
C ALA A 452 -19.97 5.54 16.15
N LEU A 453 -21.21 5.08 16.32
CA LEU A 453 -22.40 5.80 15.85
C LEU A 453 -22.59 7.06 16.69
N LYS A 454 -22.41 8.21 16.08
CA LYS A 454 -22.70 9.52 16.70
C LYS A 454 -24.15 9.91 16.36
N LYS A 455 -24.89 10.38 17.35
CA LYS A 455 -26.28 10.84 17.18
C LYS A 455 -26.43 11.98 16.16
N SER A 456 -25.36 12.72 15.89
CA SER A 456 -25.33 13.85 14.96
C SER A 456 -25.03 13.45 13.50
N GLU A 457 -24.65 12.21 13.21
CA GLU A 457 -24.35 11.76 11.85
C GLU A 457 -25.61 11.24 11.15
N THR A 458 -25.77 11.61 9.89
CA THR A 458 -26.83 11.03 9.05
C THR A 458 -26.45 9.60 8.69
N PRO A 459 -27.21 8.59 9.10
CA PRO A 459 -26.91 7.19 8.78
C PRO A 459 -26.85 6.96 7.28
N LYS A 460 -25.88 6.15 6.84
CA LYS A 460 -25.67 5.81 5.43
C LYS A 460 -25.79 4.28 5.19
N PRO A 461 -26.93 3.65 5.49
CA PRO A 461 -27.07 2.19 5.55
C PRO A 461 -26.89 1.49 4.20
N LYS A 462 -26.99 2.23 3.08
CA LYS A 462 -26.86 1.66 1.72
C LYS A 462 -25.47 1.77 1.12
N VAL A 463 -24.49 2.35 1.81
CA VAL A 463 -23.14 2.57 1.24
C VAL A 463 -22.50 1.26 0.83
N ILE A 464 -22.54 0.23 1.69
CA ILE A 464 -21.98 -1.09 1.39
C ILE A 464 -22.76 -1.79 0.27
N GLU A 465 -24.10 -1.76 0.30
CA GLU A 465 -24.93 -2.33 -0.77
C GLU A 465 -24.59 -1.67 -2.13
N ASN A 466 -24.55 -0.35 -2.18
CA ASN A 466 -24.23 0.41 -3.40
C ASN A 466 -22.81 0.09 -3.91
N LEU A 467 -21.86 -0.11 -3.00
CA LEU A 467 -20.51 -0.55 -3.34
C LEU A 467 -20.53 -1.91 -4.04
N TYR A 468 -21.24 -2.89 -3.51
CA TYR A 468 -21.35 -4.23 -4.11
C TYR A 468 -22.02 -4.17 -5.48
N CYS A 469 -23.09 -3.39 -5.65
CA CYS A 469 -23.73 -3.15 -6.95
C CYS A 469 -22.75 -2.54 -7.96
N ARG A 470 -21.94 -1.57 -7.54
CA ARG A 470 -20.91 -0.97 -8.39
C ARG A 470 -19.83 -1.98 -8.81
N MET A 471 -19.42 -2.87 -7.92
CA MET A 471 -18.49 -3.95 -8.26
C MET A 471 -19.11 -4.94 -9.23
N ASP A 472 -20.39 -5.25 -9.08
CA ASP A 472 -21.14 -6.08 -10.02
C ASP A 472 -21.21 -5.47 -11.43
N GLU A 473 -21.46 -4.17 -11.53
CA GLU A 473 -21.43 -3.44 -12.81
C GLU A 473 -20.03 -3.48 -13.45
N LEU A 474 -18.96 -3.30 -12.66
CA LEU A 474 -17.58 -3.45 -13.10
C LEU A 474 -17.35 -4.85 -13.69
N VAL A 475 -17.80 -5.89 -12.99
CA VAL A 475 -17.72 -7.29 -13.45
C VAL A 475 -18.49 -7.49 -14.74
N GLY A 476 -19.69 -6.94 -14.89
CA GLY A 476 -20.50 -6.99 -16.12
C GLY A 476 -19.73 -6.44 -17.31
N ARG A 477 -19.17 -5.25 -17.16
CA ARG A 477 -18.36 -4.58 -18.20
C ARG A 477 -17.08 -5.36 -18.54
N VAL A 478 -16.48 -6.07 -17.60
CA VAL A 478 -15.33 -6.97 -17.87
C VAL A 478 -15.78 -8.20 -18.64
N ARG A 479 -16.92 -8.82 -18.27
CA ARG A 479 -17.48 -9.98 -18.98
C ARG A 479 -17.76 -9.70 -20.45
N GLU A 480 -18.25 -8.52 -20.80
CA GLU A 480 -18.47 -8.07 -22.18
C GLU A 480 -17.18 -8.01 -23.04
N LYS A 481 -16.01 -7.92 -22.41
CA LYS A 481 -14.71 -7.88 -23.09
C LYS A 481 -14.05 -9.26 -23.25
N LEU A 482 -14.68 -10.32 -22.74
CA LEU A 482 -14.13 -11.68 -22.86
C LEU A 482 -14.42 -12.28 -24.22
N SER A 483 -13.43 -12.98 -24.76
CA SER A 483 -13.58 -13.92 -25.89
C SER A 483 -13.62 -15.36 -25.36
N ASP A 484 -13.97 -16.32 -26.23
CA ASP A 484 -14.06 -17.74 -25.85
C ASP A 484 -12.77 -18.35 -25.30
N ARG A 485 -11.62 -17.81 -25.73
CA ARG A 485 -10.31 -18.25 -25.25
C ARG A 485 -9.77 -17.44 -24.07
N ASP A 486 -10.57 -16.53 -23.56
CA ASP A 486 -10.23 -15.79 -22.36
C ASP A 486 -10.75 -16.50 -21.10
N MET A 487 -10.18 -16.13 -19.97
CA MET A 487 -10.67 -16.52 -18.65
C MET A 487 -10.67 -15.31 -17.72
N LEU A 488 -11.76 -15.13 -16.99
CA LEU A 488 -11.88 -14.18 -15.88
C LEU A 488 -11.80 -14.96 -14.57
N MET A 489 -10.95 -14.50 -13.67
CA MET A 489 -10.93 -14.87 -12.26
C MET A 489 -11.19 -13.62 -11.43
N ILE A 490 -12.09 -13.70 -10.45
CA ILE A 490 -12.32 -12.66 -9.45
C ILE A 490 -11.97 -13.26 -8.12
N CYS A 491 -11.16 -12.58 -7.32
CA CYS A 491 -10.81 -13.01 -5.98
C CYS A 491 -10.76 -11.84 -5.00
N SER A 492 -11.12 -12.10 -3.75
CA SER A 492 -10.70 -11.28 -2.61
C SER A 492 -9.74 -12.05 -1.74
N ASP A 493 -8.90 -11.35 -1.06
CA ASP A 493 -7.88 -11.93 -0.18
C ASP A 493 -8.44 -12.33 1.18
N HIS A 494 -9.51 -11.70 1.64
CA HIS A 494 -10.29 -12.00 2.85
C HIS A 494 -11.73 -11.49 2.72
N GLY A 495 -12.57 -11.78 3.70
CA GLY A 495 -13.88 -11.19 3.95
C GLY A 495 -13.83 -10.19 5.11
N PHE A 496 -14.98 -9.85 5.70
CA PHE A 496 -15.13 -8.85 6.75
C PHE A 496 -16.06 -9.29 7.88
N LYS A 497 -15.84 -8.77 9.08
CA LYS A 497 -16.78 -8.84 10.20
C LYS A 497 -16.79 -7.53 10.99
N LEU A 498 -17.88 -7.31 11.71
CA LEU A 498 -18.02 -6.17 12.62
C LEU A 498 -16.84 -6.11 13.62
N PHE A 499 -16.39 -4.91 13.94
CA PHE A 499 -15.38 -4.63 14.96
C PHE A 499 -15.91 -3.57 15.93
N SER A 500 -16.43 -3.98 17.06
CA SER A 500 -17.00 -3.13 18.10
C SER A 500 -16.18 -3.06 19.39
N ARG A 501 -15.29 -4.06 19.63
CA ARG A 501 -14.51 -4.14 20.88
C ARG A 501 -13.02 -4.36 20.60
N GLY A 502 -12.17 -3.50 21.15
CA GLY A 502 -10.71 -3.65 21.14
C GLY A 502 -10.21 -4.51 22.29
N VAL A 503 -9.23 -5.39 22.02
CA VAL A 503 -8.55 -6.21 23.04
C VAL A 503 -7.14 -5.67 23.25
N ASN A 504 -6.84 -5.17 24.43
CA ASN A 504 -5.54 -4.69 24.88
C ASN A 504 -4.68 -5.87 25.36
N VAL A 505 -4.11 -6.63 24.44
CA VAL A 505 -3.35 -7.84 24.74
C VAL A 505 -2.11 -7.53 25.60
N ASN A 506 -1.43 -6.40 25.37
CA ASN A 506 -0.30 -6.01 26.20
C ASN A 506 -0.71 -5.68 27.64
N THR A 507 -1.90 -5.11 27.86
CA THR A 507 -2.48 -4.90 29.19
C THR A 507 -2.76 -6.23 29.88
N TRP A 508 -3.30 -7.21 29.15
CA TRP A 508 -3.51 -8.55 29.68
C TRP A 508 -2.17 -9.21 30.05
N LEU A 509 -1.16 -9.13 29.19
CA LEU A 509 0.19 -9.66 29.46
C LEU A 509 0.81 -8.98 30.69
N PHE A 510 0.62 -7.68 30.85
CA PHE A 510 1.08 -6.93 32.03
C PHE A 510 0.37 -7.38 33.30
N LYS A 511 -0.96 -7.44 33.31
CA LYS A 511 -1.75 -7.86 34.48
C LYS A 511 -1.47 -9.30 34.90
N ASN A 512 -1.01 -10.15 33.98
CA ASN A 512 -0.71 -11.56 34.25
C ASN A 512 0.80 -11.87 34.41
N GLY A 513 1.65 -10.84 34.49
CA GLY A 513 3.08 -10.98 34.81
C GLY A 513 3.96 -11.54 33.69
N TYR A 514 3.55 -11.34 32.43
CA TYR A 514 4.35 -11.66 31.23
C TYR A 514 5.08 -10.44 30.68
N LEU A 515 4.52 -9.24 30.87
CA LEU A 515 5.08 -7.96 30.51
C LEU A 515 5.24 -7.12 31.79
N TYR A 516 6.29 -6.33 31.86
CA TYR A 516 6.58 -5.46 33.00
C TYR A 516 6.91 -4.04 32.53
N LEU A 517 6.47 -3.06 33.30
CA LEU A 517 6.78 -1.65 33.07
C LEU A 517 7.87 -1.17 34.02
N LYS A 518 8.60 -0.12 33.64
CA LYS A 518 9.60 0.57 34.45
C LYS A 518 8.92 1.39 35.54
N ASP A 519 9.68 1.70 36.58
CA ASP A 519 9.36 2.73 37.60
C ASP A 519 7.97 2.54 38.26
N ASN A 520 7.48 1.31 38.37
CA ASN A 520 6.15 0.97 38.92
C ASN A 520 4.98 1.66 38.18
N LEU A 521 5.14 1.99 36.89
CA LEU A 521 4.07 2.50 36.07
C LEU A 521 2.94 1.47 35.94
N THR A 522 1.69 1.94 35.85
CA THR A 522 0.49 1.12 35.67
C THR A 522 0.00 1.14 34.19
N THR A 523 0.48 2.13 33.40
CA THR A 523 0.25 2.26 31.99
C THR A 523 1.57 2.53 31.28
N GLY A 524 1.67 2.14 30.01
CA GLY A 524 2.87 2.32 29.19
C GLY A 524 2.55 2.93 27.83
N GLY A 525 3.38 3.84 27.36
CA GLY A 525 3.18 4.54 26.09
C GLY A 525 3.58 3.73 24.87
N GLU A 526 3.38 4.35 23.69
CA GLU A 526 3.63 3.74 22.38
C GLU A 526 5.06 3.23 22.21
N TRP A 527 5.17 2.23 21.34
CA TRP A 527 6.44 1.64 20.90
C TRP A 527 7.28 1.13 22.05
N PHE A 528 6.60 0.59 23.07
CA PHE A 528 7.23 -0.08 24.22
C PHE A 528 8.21 0.81 25.02
N LYS A 529 8.10 2.15 24.96
CA LYS A 529 9.07 3.07 25.57
C LYS A 529 9.26 2.86 27.08
N ASP A 530 8.20 2.41 27.75
CA ASP A 530 8.16 2.22 29.20
C ASP A 530 8.30 0.76 29.65
N VAL A 531 8.52 -0.17 28.71
CA VAL A 531 8.65 -1.62 29.01
C VAL A 531 10.01 -1.93 29.65
N ASP A 532 9.98 -2.68 30.75
CA ASP A 532 11.17 -3.29 31.38
C ASP A 532 11.46 -4.65 30.70
N TRP A 533 12.34 -4.63 29.73
CA TRP A 533 12.73 -5.82 28.97
C TRP A 533 13.51 -6.86 29.78
N SER A 534 14.10 -6.47 30.92
CA SER A 534 14.84 -7.39 31.80
C SER A 534 13.93 -8.37 32.56
N ARG A 535 12.62 -8.09 32.58
CA ARG A 535 11.60 -8.89 33.26
C ARG A 535 10.51 -9.40 32.30
N THR A 536 10.38 -8.81 31.12
CA THR A 536 9.32 -9.10 30.14
C THR A 536 9.62 -10.38 29.37
N ARG A 537 8.71 -11.37 29.45
CA ARG A 537 8.82 -12.68 28.80
C ARG A 537 8.09 -12.72 27.44
N ALA A 538 6.97 -11.99 27.29
CA ALA A 538 6.17 -11.93 26.08
C ALA A 538 5.59 -10.53 25.87
N TYR A 539 5.34 -10.16 24.61
CA TYR A 539 4.73 -8.90 24.21
C TYR A 539 3.95 -9.06 22.92
N ALA A 540 2.86 -8.31 22.78
CA ALA A 540 2.06 -8.28 21.54
C ALA A 540 2.50 -7.09 20.68
N PHE A 541 2.58 -7.30 19.37
CA PHE A 541 2.99 -6.28 18.40
C PHE A 541 2.34 -6.55 17.04
N GLY A 542 1.94 -5.48 16.35
CA GLY A 542 1.20 -5.58 15.09
C GLY A 542 -0.24 -6.03 15.30
N LEU A 543 -0.90 -6.45 14.22
CA LEU A 543 -2.34 -6.67 14.22
C LEU A 543 -2.78 -7.98 14.90
N ASN A 544 -1.93 -9.03 14.89
CA ASN A 544 -2.30 -10.34 15.43
C ASN A 544 -1.15 -11.06 16.17
N GLY A 545 0.04 -10.46 16.28
CA GLY A 545 1.24 -11.17 16.71
C GLY A 545 1.53 -11.11 18.21
N ILE A 546 1.90 -12.26 18.84
CA ILE A 546 2.59 -12.31 20.11
C ILE A 546 4.01 -12.82 19.89
N TYR A 547 4.96 -12.13 20.47
CA TYR A 547 6.39 -12.45 20.42
C TYR A 547 6.90 -12.83 21.83
N ILE A 548 7.67 -13.89 21.89
CA ILE A 548 8.40 -14.27 23.08
C ILE A 548 9.73 -13.54 23.08
N ASN A 549 10.11 -12.91 24.20
CA ASN A 549 11.36 -12.20 24.37
C ASN A 549 12.53 -13.20 24.56
N ARG A 550 12.92 -13.88 23.45
CA ARG A 550 13.86 -15.01 23.43
C ARG A 550 15.30 -14.54 23.55
N LYS A 551 16.05 -15.20 24.39
CA LYS A 551 17.49 -15.03 24.52
C LYS A 551 18.19 -15.42 23.21
N GLY A 552 19.10 -14.57 22.74
CA GLY A 552 19.82 -14.75 21.49
C GLY A 552 19.08 -14.31 20.22
N ARG A 553 17.75 -14.08 20.27
CA ARG A 553 16.97 -13.51 19.16
C ARG A 553 16.71 -12.02 19.36
N GLU A 554 16.14 -11.65 20.49
CA GLU A 554 15.94 -10.25 20.88
C GLU A 554 17.16 -9.72 21.67
N LYS A 555 17.44 -8.42 21.54
CA LYS A 555 18.59 -7.77 22.19
C LYS A 555 18.59 -7.95 23.71
N TYR A 556 17.44 -7.84 24.33
CA TYR A 556 17.24 -7.98 25.78
C TYR A 556 16.41 -9.23 26.09
N GLY A 557 16.50 -10.26 25.25
CA GLY A 557 15.77 -11.51 25.43
C GLY A 557 16.19 -12.24 26.70
N ILE A 558 15.20 -12.75 27.45
CA ILE A 558 15.40 -13.43 28.74
C ILE A 558 14.91 -14.88 28.75
N VAL A 559 13.99 -15.25 27.83
CA VAL A 559 13.43 -16.60 27.76
C VAL A 559 14.41 -17.55 27.06
N GLU A 560 14.83 -18.58 27.75
CA GLU A 560 15.73 -19.62 27.20
C GLU A 560 14.96 -20.47 26.16
N ASP A 561 15.69 -21.04 25.19
CA ASP A 561 15.07 -21.84 24.12
C ASP A 561 14.27 -23.04 24.65
N GLY A 562 14.69 -23.65 25.76
CA GLY A 562 13.98 -24.74 26.42
C GLY A 562 12.64 -24.37 27.07
N GLU A 563 12.41 -23.10 27.34
CA GLU A 563 11.18 -22.58 28.00
C GLU A 563 10.12 -22.12 26.98
N VAL A 564 10.52 -21.89 25.72
CA VAL A 564 9.67 -21.27 24.70
C VAL A 564 8.39 -22.05 24.46
N GLU A 565 8.46 -23.37 24.28
CA GLU A 565 7.29 -24.18 23.97
C GLU A 565 6.31 -24.28 25.15
N ALA A 566 6.83 -24.34 26.39
CA ALA A 566 6.00 -24.32 27.60
C ALA A 566 5.28 -22.97 27.73
N LEU A 567 5.99 -21.85 27.50
CA LEU A 567 5.40 -20.51 27.56
C LEU A 567 4.33 -20.30 26.47
N LYS A 568 4.56 -20.79 25.25
CA LYS A 568 3.55 -20.74 24.17
C LYS A 568 2.29 -21.54 24.56
N ALA A 569 2.46 -22.72 25.13
CA ALA A 569 1.34 -23.55 25.60
C ALA A 569 0.55 -22.84 26.71
N GLU A 570 1.23 -22.28 27.70
CA GLU A 570 0.64 -21.52 28.79
C GLU A 570 -0.16 -20.30 28.31
N LEU A 571 0.43 -19.50 27.40
CA LEU A 571 -0.25 -18.34 26.81
C LEU A 571 -1.47 -18.77 25.98
N THR A 572 -1.35 -19.87 25.24
CA THR A 572 -2.46 -20.41 24.43
C THR A 572 -3.61 -20.85 25.33
N GLU A 573 -3.32 -21.56 26.42
CA GLU A 573 -4.34 -22.04 27.36
C GLU A 573 -5.08 -20.87 28.03
N LYS A 574 -4.33 -19.84 28.50
CA LYS A 574 -4.90 -18.72 29.25
C LYS A 574 -5.63 -17.68 28.38
N LEU A 575 -5.20 -17.48 27.13
CA LEU A 575 -5.79 -16.49 26.23
C LEU A 575 -6.93 -17.08 25.38
N SER A 576 -6.90 -18.38 25.08
CA SER A 576 -7.99 -19.00 24.31
C SER A 576 -9.30 -18.99 25.11
N GLY A 577 -10.33 -18.42 24.52
CA GLY A 577 -11.63 -18.25 25.15
C GLY A 577 -11.68 -17.11 26.20
N LEU A 578 -10.71 -16.17 26.18
CA LEU A 578 -10.71 -15.00 27.05
C LEU A 578 -12.01 -14.22 26.91
N LYS A 579 -12.74 -14.07 28.02
CA LYS A 579 -14.08 -13.48 28.04
C LYS A 579 -14.03 -11.98 28.31
N ASP A 580 -14.93 -11.27 27.66
CA ASP A 580 -15.27 -9.89 27.90
C ASP A 580 -16.50 -9.82 28.80
N GLU A 581 -16.29 -9.62 30.10
CA GLU A 581 -17.39 -9.63 31.08
C GLU A 581 -18.34 -8.44 30.91
N GLU A 582 -17.91 -7.36 30.31
CA GLU A 582 -18.75 -6.17 30.06
C GLU A 582 -19.74 -6.42 28.93
N GLU A 583 -19.39 -7.24 27.94
CA GLU A 583 -20.26 -7.65 26.82
C GLU A 583 -20.97 -9.00 27.10
N GLY A 584 -21.41 -9.20 28.34
CA GLY A 584 -22.18 -10.40 28.73
C GLY A 584 -21.38 -11.69 28.72
N GLY A 585 -20.07 -11.65 28.86
CA GLY A 585 -19.18 -12.81 28.92
C GLY A 585 -18.89 -13.43 27.56
N GLY A 586 -19.05 -12.68 26.46
CA GLY A 586 -18.63 -13.10 25.13
C GLY A 586 -17.12 -13.33 25.05
N ALA A 587 -16.68 -14.40 24.36
CA ALA A 587 -15.25 -14.67 24.21
C ALA A 587 -14.66 -13.75 23.14
N GLY A 588 -13.63 -12.97 23.48
CA GLY A 588 -12.92 -12.09 22.54
C GLY A 588 -11.86 -12.80 21.71
N ILE A 589 -11.26 -13.86 22.25
CA ILE A 589 -10.20 -14.64 21.59
C ILE A 589 -10.64 -16.10 21.39
N THR A 590 -10.51 -16.61 20.15
CA THR A 590 -10.84 -18.00 19.81
C THR A 590 -9.73 -18.95 20.26
N THR A 591 -8.54 -18.67 19.76
CA THR A 591 -7.34 -19.50 20.01
C THR A 591 -6.08 -18.75 19.57
N LEU A 592 -4.93 -19.29 19.93
CA LEU A 592 -3.62 -18.86 19.44
C LEU A 592 -3.02 -19.92 18.52
N TYR A 593 -2.45 -19.50 17.41
CA TYR A 593 -1.81 -20.36 16.42
C TYR A 593 -0.29 -20.29 16.55
N ASP A 594 0.34 -21.41 16.82
CA ASP A 594 1.80 -21.55 16.83
C ASP A 594 2.32 -21.49 15.38
N THR A 595 3.11 -20.46 15.07
CA THR A 595 3.60 -20.22 13.71
C THR A 595 4.52 -21.32 13.21
N LYS A 596 5.26 -21.99 14.09
CA LYS A 596 6.09 -23.16 13.72
C LYS A 596 5.26 -24.37 13.28
N LYS A 597 3.97 -24.44 13.67
CA LYS A 597 3.06 -25.51 13.26
C LYS A 597 2.32 -25.20 11.97
N ILE A 598 2.09 -23.93 11.67
CA ILE A 598 1.28 -23.51 10.51
C ILE A 598 2.10 -23.03 9.32
N TYR A 599 3.38 -22.68 9.50
CA TYR A 599 4.26 -22.22 8.44
C TYR A 599 5.40 -23.20 8.16
N THR A 600 5.89 -23.15 6.92
CA THR A 600 7.11 -23.82 6.48
C THR A 600 7.98 -22.83 5.72
N GLY A 601 9.30 -22.97 5.81
CA GLY A 601 10.23 -22.15 5.01
C GLY A 601 11.32 -21.50 5.82
N PRO A 602 12.24 -20.79 5.14
CA PRO A 602 13.48 -20.29 5.76
C PRO A 602 13.28 -19.01 6.61
N TYR A 603 12.08 -18.40 6.60
CA TYR A 603 11.84 -17.12 7.25
C TYR A 603 10.95 -17.21 8.49
N ILE A 604 10.65 -18.42 8.99
CA ILE A 604 9.78 -18.65 10.16
C ILE A 604 10.29 -17.90 11.40
N GLU A 605 11.60 -17.78 11.59
CA GLU A 605 12.19 -17.07 12.75
C GLU A 605 11.88 -15.56 12.75
N ASN A 606 11.42 -14.99 11.63
CA ASN A 606 10.94 -13.61 11.56
C ASN A 606 9.47 -13.44 11.93
N ALA A 607 8.72 -14.54 11.97
CA ALA A 607 7.32 -14.56 12.33
C ALA A 607 7.10 -14.19 13.82
N PRO A 608 5.90 -13.75 14.22
CA PRO A 608 5.47 -13.82 15.61
C PRO A 608 5.53 -15.28 16.08
N ASP A 609 5.72 -15.52 17.37
CA ASP A 609 5.74 -16.88 17.92
C ASP A 609 4.33 -17.47 17.93
N LEU A 610 3.32 -16.63 18.20
CA LEU A 610 1.91 -16.97 18.18
C LEU A 610 1.12 -15.92 17.40
N ILE A 611 0.07 -16.37 16.69
CA ILE A 611 -0.93 -15.51 16.05
C ILE A 611 -2.23 -15.65 16.78
N ILE A 612 -2.84 -14.53 17.12
CA ILE A 612 -4.11 -14.47 17.84
C ILE A 612 -5.25 -14.56 16.84
N GLY A 613 -6.16 -15.50 17.04
CA GLY A 613 -7.47 -15.53 16.40
C GLY A 613 -8.51 -14.86 17.30
N PHE A 614 -9.10 -13.74 16.85
CA PHE A 614 -10.19 -13.09 17.55
C PHE A 614 -11.55 -13.58 17.07
N TYR A 615 -12.57 -13.54 17.91
CA TYR A 615 -13.96 -13.73 17.49
C TYR A 615 -14.48 -12.52 16.70
N PRO A 616 -15.49 -12.70 15.81
CA PRO A 616 -16.21 -11.58 15.20
C PRO A 616 -16.75 -10.61 16.28
N GLY A 617 -16.52 -9.32 16.09
CA GLY A 617 -16.85 -8.27 17.07
C GLY A 617 -15.62 -7.78 17.84
N TRP A 618 -14.61 -8.60 18.01
CA TRP A 618 -13.37 -8.27 18.74
C TRP A 618 -12.16 -8.26 17.80
N ARG A 619 -11.18 -7.42 18.11
CA ARG A 619 -9.89 -7.35 17.43
C ARG A 619 -8.84 -6.77 18.36
N HIS A 620 -7.57 -6.92 18.03
CA HIS A 620 -6.47 -6.22 18.69
C HIS A 620 -6.74 -4.70 18.69
N SER A 621 -6.69 -4.07 19.86
CA SER A 621 -6.93 -2.63 19.98
C SER A 621 -5.84 -1.81 19.26
N TRP A 622 -6.14 -0.59 18.87
CA TRP A 622 -5.17 0.32 18.25
C TRP A 622 -3.97 0.59 19.18
N GLU A 623 -4.23 0.71 20.47
CA GLU A 623 -3.25 0.95 21.53
C GLU A 623 -2.28 -0.23 21.63
N SER A 624 -2.79 -1.44 21.65
CA SER A 624 -1.97 -2.63 21.78
C SER A 624 -1.17 -2.95 20.51
N VAL A 625 -1.69 -2.59 19.31
CA VAL A 625 -0.93 -2.67 18.04
C VAL A 625 0.36 -1.86 18.10
N SER A 626 0.32 -0.68 18.72
CA SER A 626 1.50 0.19 18.92
C SER A 626 2.34 -0.16 20.16
N GLY A 627 1.97 -1.21 20.90
CA GLY A 627 2.72 -1.66 22.08
C GLY A 627 2.42 -0.92 23.37
N LYS A 628 1.32 -0.14 23.42
CA LYS A 628 0.85 0.50 24.66
C LYS A 628 0.37 -0.54 25.68
N VAL A 629 0.40 -0.15 26.94
CA VAL A 629 -0.26 -0.82 28.07
C VAL A 629 -1.26 0.15 28.67
N GLU A 630 -2.54 -0.20 28.57
CA GLU A 630 -3.67 0.61 29.04
C GLU A 630 -4.22 0.07 30.37
N HIS A 631 -5.26 0.74 30.91
CA HIS A 631 -5.90 0.30 32.14
C HIS A 631 -6.74 -0.96 31.95
N ASP A 632 -7.53 -1.01 30.87
CA ASP A 632 -8.51 -2.04 30.62
C ASP A 632 -8.09 -2.99 29.52
N VAL A 633 -8.45 -4.27 29.67
CA VAL A 633 -8.15 -5.32 28.69
C VAL A 633 -9.09 -5.21 27.50
N PHE A 634 -10.34 -4.86 27.74
CA PHE A 634 -11.33 -4.65 26.70
C PHE A 634 -11.77 -3.18 26.67
N ILE A 635 -11.95 -2.63 25.49
CA ILE A 635 -12.39 -1.25 25.27
C ILE A 635 -13.36 -1.19 24.10
N ASP A 636 -14.27 -0.21 24.11
CA ASP A 636 -15.14 0.07 22.97
C ASP A 636 -14.32 0.59 21.78
N ASN A 637 -14.69 0.16 20.57
CA ASN A 637 -14.19 0.78 19.37
C ASN A 637 -15.08 1.95 18.95
N ASP A 638 -14.68 3.15 19.29
CA ASP A 638 -15.38 4.41 18.97
C ASP A 638 -14.93 5.06 17.65
N LYS A 639 -14.06 4.40 16.90
CA LYS A 639 -13.54 4.87 15.61
C LYS A 639 -14.50 4.52 14.46
N ALA A 640 -14.45 5.32 13.38
CA ALA A 640 -15.21 5.05 12.16
C ALA A 640 -14.81 3.73 11.50
N TRP A 641 -13.57 3.26 11.73
CA TRP A 641 -13.10 1.93 11.37
C TRP A 641 -13.84 0.86 12.17
N SER A 642 -15.00 0.46 11.67
CA SER A 642 -16.05 -0.28 12.40
C SER A 642 -16.20 -1.75 12.01
N ALA A 643 -15.44 -2.19 11.02
CA ALA A 643 -15.33 -3.60 10.64
C ALA A 643 -13.87 -3.94 10.34
N ASP A 644 -13.52 -5.20 10.49
CA ASP A 644 -12.16 -5.65 10.27
C ASP A 644 -12.11 -7.13 9.84
N HIS A 645 -10.98 -7.51 9.30
CA HIS A 645 -10.62 -8.86 8.90
C HIS A 645 -9.45 -9.42 9.72
N CYS A 646 -8.78 -8.60 10.55
CA CYS A 646 -7.66 -9.00 11.40
C CYS A 646 -8.14 -9.82 12.61
N ILE A 647 -8.93 -10.86 12.33
CA ILE A 647 -9.54 -11.78 13.29
C ILE A 647 -9.13 -13.22 12.97
N ASP A 648 -9.78 -14.21 13.53
CA ASP A 648 -9.52 -15.59 13.16
C ASP A 648 -9.89 -15.83 11.68
N HIS A 649 -8.90 -16.28 10.90
CA HIS A 649 -9.01 -16.48 9.46
C HIS A 649 -10.18 -17.37 9.00
N ARG A 650 -10.70 -18.22 9.90
CA ARG A 650 -11.85 -19.09 9.62
C ARG A 650 -13.16 -18.34 9.44
N TYR A 651 -13.27 -17.11 10.00
CA TYR A 651 -14.48 -16.29 9.92
C TYR A 651 -14.48 -15.32 8.74
N VAL A 652 -13.35 -15.12 8.09
CA VAL A 652 -13.19 -14.14 7.03
C VAL A 652 -12.55 -14.72 5.76
N PRO A 653 -13.08 -15.84 5.21
CA PRO A 653 -12.63 -16.28 3.89
C PRO A 653 -12.91 -15.20 2.85
N GLY A 654 -12.10 -15.14 1.81
CA GLY A 654 -12.38 -14.29 0.65
C GLY A 654 -13.42 -14.93 -0.30
N VAL A 655 -13.58 -14.33 -1.49
CA VAL A 655 -14.38 -14.87 -2.59
C VAL A 655 -13.50 -15.37 -3.72
N PHE A 656 -13.98 -16.37 -4.45
CA PHE A 656 -13.42 -16.79 -5.72
C PHE A 656 -14.52 -17.05 -6.75
N PHE A 657 -14.50 -16.26 -7.84
CA PHE A 657 -15.34 -16.51 -9.01
C PHE A 657 -14.47 -16.83 -10.22
N SER A 658 -14.96 -17.65 -11.11
CA SER A 658 -14.33 -17.96 -12.38
C SER A 658 -15.37 -18.00 -13.49
N SER A 659 -15.01 -17.50 -14.68
CA SER A 659 -15.83 -17.63 -15.89
C SER A 659 -15.85 -19.04 -16.46
N ARG A 660 -15.06 -19.97 -15.90
CA ARG A 660 -15.04 -21.38 -16.25
C ARG A 660 -15.31 -22.23 -15.02
N LYS A 661 -15.92 -23.39 -15.20
CA LYS A 661 -16.19 -24.31 -14.09
C LYS A 661 -14.90 -24.87 -13.51
N ILE A 662 -14.77 -24.79 -12.18
CA ILE A 662 -13.70 -25.39 -11.37
C ILE A 662 -14.26 -26.63 -10.70
N ILE A 663 -13.48 -27.71 -10.69
CA ILE A 663 -13.88 -28.99 -10.04
C ILE A 663 -13.28 -29.06 -8.63
N SER A 664 -12.15 -28.40 -8.41
CA SER A 664 -11.43 -28.41 -7.13
C SER A 664 -12.28 -27.84 -5.99
N GLU A 665 -12.36 -28.55 -4.89
CA GLU A 665 -13.03 -28.09 -3.66
C GLU A 665 -12.10 -27.20 -2.83
N ARG A 666 -12.68 -26.26 -2.08
CA ARG A 666 -12.00 -25.40 -1.10
C ARG A 666 -10.73 -24.73 -1.66
N PRO A 667 -10.86 -23.87 -2.69
CA PRO A 667 -9.72 -23.15 -3.22
C PRO A 667 -9.11 -22.20 -2.16
N ALA A 668 -7.80 -21.99 -2.24
CA ALA A 668 -7.06 -21.11 -1.38
C ALA A 668 -6.39 -19.98 -2.19
N ILE A 669 -6.15 -18.84 -1.57
CA ILE A 669 -5.55 -17.67 -2.23
C ILE A 669 -4.19 -18.00 -2.88
N TRP A 670 -3.40 -18.88 -2.29
CA TRP A 670 -2.11 -19.35 -2.82
C TRP A 670 -2.23 -20.36 -3.97
N ASP A 671 -3.44 -20.86 -4.29
CA ASP A 671 -3.70 -21.74 -5.45
C ASP A 671 -3.77 -20.94 -6.78
N ILE A 672 -3.99 -19.64 -6.70
CA ILE A 672 -4.16 -18.78 -7.87
C ILE A 672 -2.87 -18.72 -8.71
N ALA A 673 -1.70 -18.57 -8.06
CA ALA A 673 -0.41 -18.48 -8.75
C ALA A 673 -0.07 -19.73 -9.57
N PRO A 674 -0.09 -20.97 -9.01
CA PRO A 674 0.19 -22.18 -9.79
C PRO A 674 -0.88 -22.44 -10.86
N THR A 675 -2.14 -22.09 -10.61
CA THR A 675 -3.22 -22.20 -11.58
C THR A 675 -3.00 -21.26 -12.78
N ALA A 676 -2.65 -19.99 -12.53
CA ALA A 676 -2.35 -19.04 -13.58
C ALA A 676 -1.15 -19.47 -14.44
N LEU A 677 -0.10 -20.04 -13.83
CA LEU A 677 1.03 -20.62 -14.58
C LEU A 677 0.59 -21.77 -15.47
N HIS A 678 -0.19 -22.70 -14.92
CA HIS A 678 -0.69 -23.88 -15.64
C HIS A 678 -1.56 -23.49 -16.85
N LEU A 679 -2.43 -22.50 -16.70
CA LEU A 679 -3.27 -21.99 -17.80
C LEU A 679 -2.47 -21.55 -19.02
N PHE A 680 -1.28 -21.02 -18.81
CA PHE A 680 -0.35 -20.66 -19.89
C PHE A 680 0.64 -21.77 -20.26
N GLY A 681 0.43 -23.01 -19.82
CA GLY A 681 1.29 -24.16 -20.11
C GLY A 681 2.65 -24.10 -19.40
N VAL A 682 2.78 -23.26 -18.37
CA VAL A 682 4.01 -23.15 -17.56
C VAL A 682 3.87 -24.05 -16.34
N LYS A 683 4.85 -24.94 -16.14
CA LYS A 683 4.88 -25.81 -14.96
C LYS A 683 5.16 -24.97 -13.70
N PRO A 684 4.30 -25.03 -12.68
CA PRO A 684 4.57 -24.37 -11.41
C PRO A 684 5.87 -24.86 -10.76
N PRO A 685 6.67 -23.94 -10.19
CA PRO A 685 7.86 -24.34 -9.42
C PRO A 685 7.51 -25.16 -8.18
N VAL A 686 8.39 -26.12 -7.82
CA VAL A 686 8.19 -27.05 -6.68
C VAL A 686 8.12 -26.35 -5.32
N HIS A 687 8.61 -25.10 -5.21
CA HIS A 687 8.58 -24.35 -3.96
C HIS A 687 7.21 -23.71 -3.65
N MET A 688 6.30 -23.69 -4.62
CA MET A 688 4.93 -23.23 -4.39
C MET A 688 4.19 -24.26 -3.52
N ASP A 689 3.41 -23.76 -2.57
CA ASP A 689 2.58 -24.58 -1.67
C ASP A 689 1.18 -24.80 -2.27
N GLY A 690 0.76 -23.87 -3.15
CA GLY A 690 -0.53 -23.95 -3.82
C GLY A 690 -0.60 -25.08 -4.84
N ARG A 691 -1.81 -25.58 -5.00
CA ARG A 691 -2.15 -26.59 -6.02
C ARG A 691 -2.76 -25.93 -7.27
N ILE A 692 -2.73 -26.63 -8.38
CA ILE A 692 -3.45 -26.24 -9.58
C ILE A 692 -4.94 -26.54 -9.38
N LEU A 693 -5.79 -25.52 -9.55
CA LEU A 693 -7.24 -25.69 -9.57
C LEU A 693 -7.65 -26.35 -10.89
N GLU A 694 -8.33 -27.49 -10.82
CA GLU A 694 -8.78 -28.23 -11.99
C GLU A 694 -9.96 -27.53 -12.64
N ILE A 695 -9.79 -27.21 -13.93
CA ILE A 695 -10.80 -26.51 -14.74
C ILE A 695 -11.47 -27.54 -15.63
N LYS A 696 -12.82 -27.58 -15.61
CA LYS A 696 -13.57 -28.41 -16.53
C LYS A 696 -13.40 -27.88 -17.95
N ASN A 697 -12.92 -28.71 -18.87
CA ASN A 697 -12.86 -28.33 -20.28
C ASN A 697 -14.29 -28.03 -20.78
N LYS A 698 -14.43 -27.02 -21.63
CA LYS A 698 -15.65 -26.85 -22.42
C LYS A 698 -15.75 -28.08 -23.33
N ASP A 699 -16.82 -28.86 -23.19
CA ASP A 699 -17.20 -29.92 -24.13
C ASP A 699 -17.40 -29.35 -25.52
#